data_d451b2e27b68a1141c58a59b206bb9d5
#
_entry.id   d451b2e27b68a1141c58a59b206bb9d5
#
_cell.length_a   1.000
_cell.length_b   1.000
_cell.length_c   1.000
_cell.angle_alpha   90.00
_cell.angle_beta   90.00
_cell.angle_gamma   90.00
#
_symmetry.space_group_name_H-M   'P 1'
#
loop_
_entity.id
_entity.type
_entity.pdbx_description
1 polymer ?
#
loop_
_entity_poly.entity_id
_entity_poly.type
_entity_poly.pdbx_seq_one_letter_code
_entity_poly.pdbx_strand_id
1 'polypeptide(L)'
;MKTINVETIEGIKTEYIFSPEEWDYHKYLFSPSKVHHGIRYYEIPCAFDIETTTIAPEDETARPYAFMYQWQFCMGEDVYMGRRWEELTNFFDVISYHLQLGPKCRLPVYVHNLPFEFQFMRRFFYVIDGFYKDVRKPLKVTLNDSIELRDSYALSNMSLAKFCKNTPNVTHYKLVDTYDYRKIRTPETPLTEEELAYCYNDVRGLAECIAELMKTDSLALIPMTSTGYVRRDFRKPYAKNPKNREQFKETALGVHLYDLNRAGFRGGDTHANLLWGRQTLHGIHSFDIKSSYPACMMMNLYPVGKFFKISAATFYNRDMSEFAMLIECRFENLVYIGDNGNPYVPYSRCKAVSKNRVLDNGRILRADLVEMVVTDIDLEIINQEYSKTGFYVKEVWAAKYGPLPKEFKMVLMDYFRAKTKLDGDPAAYYEYSKAKNRLNSAYGMMVTDPCKPLVKYVAGEYKIQPLDKAAALAKYYKSRNNFLSYQHGVWVTANARMRLRRGLWKVGRDNVYDDTDSIKCRNDHRADFAELNRENEKRALEMGAWAEAPDGSIKIMGTWEEETPPEGYEEFRTLGAKKYIVKSGGRYYSTIAGVSKKAGEKFFNEKGIDAFDIGTVIENSGHLVAYYNDDDIHQITVQGCTFTTSSNTALIDDTYTIGVTGEYLGLLENALAKRSDIE
;
A
#
# COMPACT_ATOMS: atom_id res chain seq x y z
N MET A 1 11.38 -33.08 -31.36
CA MET A 1 10.56 -32.32 -30.38
C MET A 1 10.55 -33.08 -29.06
N LYS A 2 10.79 -32.43 -27.94
CA LYS A 2 10.72 -33.13 -26.64
C LYS A 2 9.31 -32.96 -26.10
N THR A 3 8.66 -34.06 -25.84
CA THR A 3 7.33 -34.17 -25.23
C THR A 3 7.40 -33.77 -23.76
N ILE A 4 6.51 -32.89 -23.32
CA ILE A 4 6.32 -32.61 -21.89
C ILE A 4 5.43 -33.72 -21.35
N ASN A 5 5.96 -34.59 -20.50
CA ASN A 5 5.17 -35.66 -19.91
C ASN A 5 4.31 -35.16 -18.77
N VAL A 6 3.08 -35.63 -18.75
CA VAL A 6 2.08 -35.19 -17.86
C VAL A 6 1.26 -36.36 -17.37
N GLU A 7 1.00 -36.35 -16.06
CA GLU A 7 0.10 -37.29 -15.43
C GLU A 7 -1.30 -36.63 -15.30
N THR A 8 -2.32 -37.38 -15.65
CA THR A 8 -3.71 -36.93 -15.55
C THR A 8 -4.18 -37.13 -14.13
N ILE A 9 -4.60 -36.06 -13.46
CA ILE A 9 -5.33 -36.14 -12.20
C ILE A 9 -6.81 -36.22 -12.54
N GLU A 10 -7.54 -37.16 -11.96
CA GLU A 10 -8.98 -37.38 -12.24
C GLU A 10 -9.77 -36.08 -12.00
N GLY A 11 -10.41 -35.56 -13.05
CA GLY A 11 -11.16 -34.31 -13.04
C GLY A 11 -10.38 -33.05 -13.39
N ILE A 12 -9.05 -33.10 -13.53
CA ILE A 12 -8.19 -32.00 -13.97
C ILE A 12 -7.68 -32.33 -15.37
N LYS A 13 -8.26 -31.70 -16.40
CA LYS A 13 -7.72 -31.76 -17.75
C LYS A 13 -6.51 -30.84 -17.83
N THR A 14 -5.36 -31.40 -17.57
CA THR A 14 -4.09 -30.80 -17.90
C THR A 14 -3.61 -31.44 -19.21
N GLU A 15 -3.51 -30.66 -20.28
CA GLU A 15 -2.79 -31.10 -21.47
C GLU A 15 -1.31 -30.92 -21.23
N TYR A 16 -0.63 -32.02 -20.97
CA TYR A 16 0.75 -32.06 -20.52
C TYR A 16 1.76 -32.29 -21.60
N ILE A 17 1.26 -32.63 -22.72
CA ILE A 17 2.09 -32.71 -23.89
C ILE A 17 1.67 -31.53 -24.75
N PHE A 18 2.37 -30.41 -24.62
CA PHE A 18 2.26 -29.39 -25.61
C PHE A 18 2.91 -29.91 -26.90
N SER A 19 2.10 -30.53 -27.74
CA SER A 19 2.48 -30.77 -29.13
C SER A 19 1.99 -29.58 -29.94
N PRO A 20 2.89 -28.76 -30.54
CA PRO A 20 2.50 -27.66 -31.41
C PRO A 20 1.61 -28.11 -32.56
N GLU A 21 1.74 -29.37 -32.98
CA GLU A 21 1.02 -29.98 -34.10
C GLU A 21 -0.41 -30.39 -33.71
N GLU A 22 -0.64 -30.72 -32.45
CA GLU A 22 -1.92 -31.17 -31.89
C GLU A 22 -2.69 -30.06 -31.17
N TRP A 23 -2.03 -28.91 -30.95
CA TRP A 23 -2.65 -27.80 -30.22
C TRP A 23 -3.78 -27.14 -31.03
N ASP A 24 -5.01 -27.24 -30.55
CA ASP A 24 -6.18 -26.57 -31.14
C ASP A 24 -6.16 -25.07 -30.81
N TYR A 25 -5.29 -24.33 -31.51
CA TYR A 25 -5.23 -22.87 -31.40
C TYR A 25 -6.40 -22.17 -32.06
N HIS A 26 -7.19 -22.85 -32.93
CA HIS A 26 -8.29 -22.26 -33.68
C HIS A 26 -9.35 -21.68 -32.75
N LYS A 27 -9.62 -22.32 -31.63
CA LYS A 27 -10.56 -21.83 -30.61
C LYS A 27 -10.19 -20.45 -30.05
N TYR A 28 -8.93 -20.06 -30.08
CA TYR A 28 -8.43 -18.76 -29.61
C TYR A 28 -8.43 -17.69 -30.71
N LEU A 29 -8.33 -18.05 -31.98
CA LEU A 29 -8.34 -17.12 -33.11
C LEU A 29 -9.63 -16.31 -33.21
N PHE A 30 -10.72 -16.85 -32.70
CA PHE A 30 -12.04 -16.20 -32.69
C PHE A 30 -12.28 -15.34 -31.45
N SER A 31 -11.33 -15.30 -30.52
CA SER A 31 -11.42 -14.43 -29.37
C SER A 31 -11.48 -12.96 -29.78
N PRO A 32 -12.46 -12.18 -29.35
CA PRO A 32 -12.55 -10.77 -29.68
C PRO A 32 -11.29 -10.04 -29.18
N SER A 33 -10.73 -9.19 -30.03
CA SER A 33 -9.57 -8.39 -29.67
C SER A 33 -9.93 -6.90 -29.65
N LYS A 34 -9.39 -6.17 -28.68
CA LYS A 34 -9.57 -4.72 -28.54
C LYS A 34 -8.30 -3.97 -28.91
N VAL A 35 -8.49 -2.83 -29.56
CA VAL A 35 -7.38 -1.91 -29.88
C VAL A 35 -7.34 -0.80 -28.84
N HIS A 36 -6.17 -0.61 -28.22
CA HIS A 36 -5.91 0.48 -27.30
C HIS A 36 -4.53 1.08 -27.60
N HIS A 37 -4.49 2.38 -27.84
CA HIS A 37 -3.27 3.10 -28.27
C HIS A 37 -2.53 2.45 -29.46
N GLY A 38 -3.28 1.88 -30.41
CA GLY A 38 -2.72 1.26 -31.63
C GLY A 38 -2.19 -0.17 -31.43
N ILE A 39 -2.34 -0.73 -30.24
CA ILE A 39 -2.01 -2.13 -29.92
C ILE A 39 -3.33 -2.91 -29.81
N ARG A 40 -3.40 -4.05 -30.49
CA ARG A 40 -4.48 -5.02 -30.35
C ARG A 40 -4.17 -5.97 -29.19
N TYR A 41 -5.15 -6.24 -28.36
CA TYR A 41 -5.04 -7.17 -27.23
C TYR A 41 -6.03 -8.31 -27.41
N TYR A 42 -5.58 -9.53 -27.28
CA TYR A 42 -6.45 -10.69 -27.22
C TYR A 42 -7.26 -10.67 -25.92
N GLU A 43 -8.57 -10.93 -26.02
CA GLU A 43 -9.51 -10.94 -24.88
C GLU A 43 -9.65 -12.37 -24.33
N ILE A 44 -8.52 -13.00 -23.96
CA ILE A 44 -8.45 -14.31 -23.33
C ILE A 44 -7.87 -14.13 -21.93
N PRO A 45 -8.55 -14.58 -20.87
CA PRO A 45 -7.98 -14.55 -19.53
C PRO A 45 -6.81 -15.53 -19.45
N CYS A 46 -5.60 -15.01 -19.28
CA CYS A 46 -4.39 -15.80 -19.12
C CYS A 46 -3.73 -15.51 -17.79
N ALA A 47 -3.18 -16.57 -17.17
CA ALA A 47 -2.40 -16.50 -15.94
C ALA A 47 -1.14 -17.34 -16.06
N PHE A 48 -0.09 -16.91 -15.36
CA PHE A 48 1.21 -17.59 -15.30
C PHE A 48 1.76 -17.56 -13.90
N ASP A 49 2.42 -18.64 -13.50
CA ASP A 49 3.09 -18.78 -12.23
C ASP A 49 4.25 -19.76 -12.32
N ILE A 50 5.20 -19.73 -11.36
CA ILE A 50 6.31 -20.68 -11.26
C ILE A 50 6.44 -21.22 -9.84
N GLU A 51 6.93 -22.46 -9.75
CA GLU A 51 7.35 -23.05 -8.47
C GLU A 51 8.87 -23.11 -8.39
N THR A 52 9.38 -22.74 -7.22
CA THR A 52 10.82 -22.63 -7.01
C THR A 52 11.31 -23.41 -5.81
N THR A 53 12.52 -23.92 -5.90
CA THR A 53 13.28 -24.41 -4.75
C THR A 53 14.26 -23.33 -4.32
N THR A 54 14.31 -23.05 -3.02
CA THR A 54 15.32 -22.19 -2.40
C THR A 54 16.34 -23.07 -1.68
N ILE A 55 17.63 -22.89 -1.99
CA ILE A 55 18.74 -23.51 -1.29
C ILE A 55 19.35 -22.49 -0.34
N ALA A 56 19.26 -22.75 0.95
CA ALA A 56 20.02 -22.04 1.96
C ALA A 56 21.38 -22.75 2.12
N PRO A 57 22.51 -22.07 1.93
CA PRO A 57 23.82 -22.70 2.13
C PRO A 57 24.07 -22.95 3.63
N GLU A 58 24.85 -24.03 3.91
CA GLU A 58 25.30 -24.32 5.29
C GLU A 58 26.31 -23.28 5.80
N ASP A 59 27.06 -22.67 4.87
CA ASP A 59 28.02 -21.61 5.16
C ASP A 59 27.28 -20.25 5.18
N GLU A 60 27.27 -19.58 6.34
CA GLU A 60 26.66 -18.27 6.55
C GLU A 60 27.24 -17.16 5.63
N THR A 61 28.42 -17.36 5.05
CA THR A 61 29.04 -16.40 4.11
C THR A 61 28.54 -16.56 2.67
N ALA A 62 27.97 -17.71 2.32
CA ALA A 62 27.43 -17.98 1.00
C ALA A 62 26.00 -17.44 0.89
N ARG A 63 25.66 -16.94 -0.31
CA ARG A 63 24.32 -16.41 -0.54
C ARG A 63 23.31 -17.53 -0.82
N PRO A 64 22.11 -17.45 -0.24
CA PRO A 64 21.00 -18.29 -0.68
C PRO A 64 20.71 -18.07 -2.16
N TYR A 65 20.34 -19.15 -2.85
CA TYR A 65 19.91 -19.06 -4.24
C TYR A 65 18.66 -19.90 -4.47
N ALA A 66 17.95 -19.60 -5.56
CA ALA A 66 16.75 -20.33 -5.92
C ALA A 66 16.74 -20.67 -7.41
N PHE A 67 15.96 -21.68 -7.78
CA PHE A 67 15.74 -22.04 -9.17
C PHE A 67 14.31 -22.52 -9.37
N MET A 68 13.79 -22.30 -10.58
CA MET A 68 12.49 -22.80 -11.01
C MET A 68 12.61 -24.29 -11.33
N TYR A 69 11.65 -25.08 -10.85
CA TYR A 69 11.53 -26.50 -11.18
C TYR A 69 10.21 -26.85 -11.86
N GLN A 70 9.25 -25.92 -11.85
CA GLN A 70 7.94 -26.06 -12.47
C GLN A 70 7.44 -24.69 -12.92
N TRP A 71 6.82 -24.61 -14.08
CA TRP A 71 6.03 -23.47 -14.53
C TRP A 71 4.63 -23.93 -14.93
N GLN A 72 3.65 -23.08 -14.75
CA GLN A 72 2.26 -23.30 -15.12
C GLN A 72 1.68 -22.07 -15.83
N PHE A 73 0.88 -22.32 -16.86
CA PHE A 73 0.26 -21.30 -17.70
C PHE A 73 -1.19 -21.66 -17.95
N CYS A 74 -2.13 -20.78 -17.59
CA CYS A 74 -3.53 -20.92 -17.91
C CYS A 74 -3.91 -20.00 -19.09
N MET A 75 -4.61 -20.55 -20.07
CA MET A 75 -5.14 -19.82 -21.22
C MET A 75 -6.62 -20.17 -21.40
N GLY A 76 -7.51 -19.24 -21.04
CA GLY A 76 -8.93 -19.54 -20.94
C GLY A 76 -9.22 -20.60 -19.89
N GLU A 77 -9.57 -21.80 -20.33
CA GLU A 77 -9.82 -22.94 -19.45
C GLU A 77 -8.68 -23.99 -19.45
N ASP A 78 -7.79 -23.90 -20.41
CA ASP A 78 -6.69 -24.85 -20.54
C ASP A 78 -5.49 -24.45 -19.67
N VAL A 79 -4.87 -25.44 -19.02
CA VAL A 79 -3.67 -25.25 -18.24
C VAL A 79 -2.55 -26.08 -18.84
N TYR A 80 -1.41 -25.43 -19.05
CA TYR A 80 -0.18 -26.01 -19.56
C TYR A 80 0.88 -25.94 -18.46
N MET A 81 1.70 -26.97 -18.32
CA MET A 81 2.77 -27.06 -17.33
C MET A 81 4.05 -27.55 -17.96
N GLY A 82 5.18 -27.18 -17.41
CA GLY A 82 6.48 -27.68 -17.81
C GLY A 82 7.50 -27.53 -16.70
N ARG A 83 8.67 -28.12 -16.92
CA ARG A 83 9.68 -28.27 -15.90
C ARG A 83 10.96 -27.48 -16.19
N ARG A 84 11.12 -26.97 -17.42
CA ARG A 84 12.38 -26.37 -17.89
C ARG A 84 12.08 -25.05 -18.64
N TRP A 85 13.03 -24.13 -18.61
CA TRP A 85 12.92 -22.84 -19.30
C TRP A 85 12.82 -22.98 -20.81
N GLU A 86 13.54 -23.97 -21.38
CA GLU A 86 13.52 -24.25 -22.82
C GLU A 86 12.11 -24.64 -23.30
N GLU A 87 11.34 -25.31 -22.46
CA GLU A 87 9.95 -25.67 -22.76
C GLU A 87 9.06 -24.43 -22.75
N LEU A 88 9.24 -23.52 -21.77
CA LEU A 88 8.47 -22.29 -21.69
C LEU A 88 8.79 -21.32 -22.85
N THR A 89 10.06 -21.19 -23.23
CA THR A 89 10.44 -20.35 -24.37
C THR A 89 9.82 -20.88 -25.68
N ASN A 90 9.90 -22.19 -25.91
CA ASN A 90 9.23 -22.82 -27.04
C ASN A 90 7.70 -22.64 -27.03
N PHE A 91 7.08 -22.80 -25.86
CA PHE A 91 5.65 -22.60 -25.70
C PHE A 91 5.23 -21.18 -26.07
N PHE A 92 5.95 -20.14 -25.61
CA PHE A 92 5.67 -18.76 -25.97
C PHE A 92 5.88 -18.46 -27.46
N ASP A 93 6.89 -19.05 -28.07
CA ASP A 93 7.15 -18.91 -29.51
C ASP A 93 6.02 -19.54 -30.34
N VAL A 94 5.54 -20.71 -29.97
CA VAL A 94 4.42 -21.39 -30.64
C VAL A 94 3.11 -20.59 -30.52
N ILE A 95 2.78 -20.13 -29.31
CA ILE A 95 1.60 -19.28 -29.11
C ILE A 95 1.72 -18.00 -29.94
N SER A 96 2.87 -17.34 -29.93
CA SER A 96 3.10 -16.12 -30.68
C SER A 96 2.95 -16.32 -32.18
N TYR A 97 3.44 -17.43 -32.72
CA TYR A 97 3.32 -17.78 -34.13
C TYR A 97 1.85 -18.01 -34.54
N HIS A 98 1.15 -18.90 -33.84
CA HIS A 98 -0.20 -19.28 -34.20
C HIS A 98 -1.24 -18.16 -33.99
N LEU A 99 -1.09 -17.36 -32.93
CA LEU A 99 -1.96 -16.20 -32.66
C LEU A 99 -1.49 -14.94 -33.38
N GLN A 100 -0.44 -15.01 -34.20
CA GLN A 100 0.13 -13.88 -34.92
C GLN A 100 0.42 -12.68 -33.98
N LEU A 101 1.01 -12.98 -32.83
CA LEU A 101 1.38 -11.95 -31.85
C LEU A 101 2.61 -11.16 -32.34
N GLY A 102 2.77 -9.96 -31.82
CA GLY A 102 3.89 -9.09 -32.15
C GLY A 102 3.70 -7.68 -31.59
N PRO A 103 4.50 -6.69 -32.00
CA PRO A 103 4.52 -5.34 -31.41
C PRO A 103 3.16 -4.64 -31.41
N LYS A 104 2.29 -4.97 -32.35
CA LYS A 104 0.93 -4.39 -32.49
C LYS A 104 -0.20 -5.36 -32.11
N CYS A 105 0.14 -6.58 -31.67
CA CYS A 105 -0.84 -7.59 -31.28
C CYS A 105 -0.31 -8.41 -30.10
N ARG A 106 -0.84 -8.18 -28.90
CA ARG A 106 -0.31 -8.73 -27.65
C ARG A 106 -1.31 -9.65 -26.97
N LEU A 107 -0.78 -10.63 -26.24
CA LEU A 107 -1.50 -11.47 -25.28
C LEU A 107 -1.22 -10.99 -23.87
N PRO A 108 -2.21 -10.40 -23.16
CA PRO A 108 -2.06 -10.06 -21.76
C PRO A 108 -2.06 -11.31 -20.87
N VAL A 109 -1.07 -11.46 -20.03
CA VAL A 109 -0.92 -12.58 -19.09
C VAL A 109 -0.77 -12.02 -17.67
N TYR A 110 -1.60 -12.46 -16.75
CA TYR A 110 -1.53 -12.00 -15.38
C TYR A 110 -0.67 -12.93 -14.52
N VAL A 111 0.17 -12.31 -13.70
CA VAL A 111 1.08 -12.96 -12.76
C VAL A 111 0.81 -12.41 -11.37
N HIS A 112 0.68 -13.27 -10.35
CA HIS A 112 0.40 -12.80 -9.01
C HIS A 112 1.70 -12.54 -8.24
N ASN A 113 2.14 -11.28 -8.19
CA ASN A 113 3.45 -10.82 -7.73
C ASN A 113 4.54 -10.91 -8.81
N LEU A 114 4.24 -10.41 -10.01
CA LEU A 114 5.17 -10.35 -11.15
C LEU A 114 6.63 -9.95 -10.79
N PRO A 115 6.91 -9.10 -9.78
CA PRO A 115 8.28 -8.86 -9.32
C PRO A 115 9.10 -10.12 -9.00
N PHE A 116 8.48 -11.17 -8.51
CA PHE A 116 9.15 -12.43 -8.18
C PHE A 116 9.44 -13.25 -9.43
N GLU A 117 8.44 -13.59 -10.22
CA GLU A 117 8.57 -14.42 -11.42
C GLU A 117 9.49 -13.76 -12.46
N PHE A 118 9.34 -12.45 -12.65
CA PHE A 118 10.17 -11.71 -13.61
C PHE A 118 11.66 -11.77 -13.26
N GLN A 119 12.03 -11.88 -11.99
CA GLN A 119 13.45 -12.02 -11.59
C GLN A 119 14.07 -13.30 -12.16
N PHE A 120 13.31 -14.40 -12.29
CA PHE A 120 13.76 -15.65 -12.88
C PHE A 120 13.71 -15.64 -14.41
N MET A 121 12.75 -14.93 -15.00
CA MET A 121 12.49 -14.93 -16.45
C MET A 121 13.38 -13.97 -17.25
N ARG A 122 13.81 -12.88 -16.65
CA ARG A 122 14.36 -11.70 -17.33
C ARG A 122 15.63 -11.95 -18.17
N ARG A 123 16.29 -13.07 -18.02
CA ARG A 123 17.46 -13.46 -18.81
C ARG A 123 17.11 -14.38 -19.97
N PHE A 124 16.00 -15.10 -19.88
CA PHE A 124 15.55 -16.04 -20.92
C PHE A 124 14.74 -15.38 -22.05
N PHE A 125 14.20 -14.20 -21.80
CA PHE A 125 13.32 -13.50 -22.74
C PHE A 125 13.87 -12.11 -23.08
N TYR A 126 13.62 -11.68 -24.31
CA TYR A 126 13.91 -10.32 -24.72
C TYR A 126 12.83 -9.36 -24.20
N VAL A 127 13.22 -8.42 -23.33
CA VAL A 127 12.34 -7.43 -22.74
C VAL A 127 12.36 -6.14 -23.53
N ILE A 128 11.24 -5.79 -24.15
CA ILE A 128 11.14 -4.63 -25.04
C ILE A 128 10.59 -3.40 -24.34
N ASP A 129 9.54 -3.59 -23.52
CA ASP A 129 8.79 -2.55 -22.87
C ASP A 129 8.44 -2.97 -21.46
N GLY A 130 8.41 -2.02 -20.53
CA GLY A 130 8.05 -2.29 -19.15
C GLY A 130 7.60 -1.04 -18.41
N PHE A 131 6.75 -1.24 -17.42
CA PHE A 131 6.36 -0.22 -16.47
C PHE A 131 6.75 -0.68 -15.06
N TYR A 132 7.70 0.02 -14.46
CA TYR A 132 8.30 -0.34 -13.19
C TYR A 132 7.95 0.69 -12.12
N LYS A 133 7.48 0.24 -10.97
CA LYS A 133 7.25 1.09 -9.81
C LYS A 133 8.58 1.52 -9.17
N ASP A 134 9.57 0.63 -9.21
CA ASP A 134 10.90 0.78 -8.66
C ASP A 134 11.83 -0.25 -9.32
N VAL A 135 13.14 -0.23 -9.02
CA VAL A 135 14.08 -1.30 -9.38
C VAL A 135 13.53 -2.64 -8.90
N ARG A 136 13.55 -3.66 -9.77
CA ARG A 136 13.01 -5.02 -9.53
C ARG A 136 11.51 -5.07 -9.17
N LYS A 137 10.74 -4.01 -9.43
CA LYS A 137 9.29 -3.97 -9.14
C LYS A 137 8.49 -3.63 -10.41
N PRO A 138 8.46 -4.53 -11.40
CA PRO A 138 7.61 -4.37 -12.58
C PRO A 138 6.13 -4.48 -12.21
N LEU A 139 5.31 -3.64 -12.82
CA LEU A 139 3.86 -3.77 -12.85
C LEU A 139 3.39 -4.34 -14.19
N LYS A 140 4.21 -4.17 -15.23
CA LYS A 140 3.99 -4.67 -16.57
C LYS A 140 5.32 -4.86 -17.27
N VAL A 141 5.48 -5.96 -18.03
CA VAL A 141 6.62 -6.23 -18.92
C VAL A 141 6.13 -6.87 -20.20
N THR A 142 6.73 -6.50 -21.32
CA THR A 142 6.45 -7.16 -22.61
C THR A 142 7.67 -7.99 -23.02
N LEU A 143 7.45 -9.30 -23.17
CA LEU A 143 8.44 -10.28 -23.58
C LEU A 143 8.30 -10.57 -25.07
N ASN A 144 9.43 -10.67 -25.80
CA ASN A 144 9.51 -11.04 -27.21
C ASN A 144 8.48 -10.33 -28.11
N ASP A 145 8.20 -9.04 -27.86
CA ASP A 145 7.21 -8.22 -28.57
C ASP A 145 5.76 -8.70 -28.49
N SER A 146 5.46 -9.77 -27.81
CA SER A 146 4.19 -10.49 -27.94
C SER A 146 3.44 -10.75 -26.65
N ILE A 147 4.10 -11.22 -25.62
CA ILE A 147 3.50 -11.58 -24.34
C ILE A 147 3.64 -10.40 -23.37
N GLU A 148 2.51 -9.86 -22.92
CA GLU A 148 2.47 -8.74 -21.97
C GLU A 148 2.10 -9.22 -20.58
N LEU A 149 3.11 -9.45 -19.71
CA LEU A 149 2.91 -9.82 -18.31
C LEU A 149 2.40 -8.63 -17.51
N ARG A 150 1.41 -8.83 -16.64
CA ARG A 150 0.79 -7.83 -15.77
C ARG A 150 0.69 -8.32 -14.33
N ASP A 151 1.02 -7.46 -13.39
CA ASP A 151 0.95 -7.77 -11.96
C ASP A 151 -0.48 -7.74 -11.41
N SER A 152 -1.03 -8.90 -11.05
CA SER A 152 -2.35 -9.00 -10.44
C SER A 152 -2.36 -8.70 -8.94
N TYR A 153 -1.22 -8.77 -8.25
CA TYR A 153 -1.12 -8.35 -6.86
C TYR A 153 -1.31 -6.83 -6.74
N ALA A 154 -0.66 -6.04 -7.58
CA ALA A 154 -0.87 -4.60 -7.62
C ALA A 154 -2.29 -4.20 -8.04
N LEU A 155 -2.93 -5.01 -8.87
CA LEU A 155 -4.31 -4.82 -9.33
C LEU A 155 -5.34 -5.10 -8.22
N SER A 156 -5.17 -6.20 -7.48
CA SER A 156 -6.09 -6.64 -6.41
C SER A 156 -5.78 -6.03 -5.04
N ASN A 157 -4.50 -5.80 -4.76
CA ASN A 157 -3.95 -5.46 -3.44
C ASN A 157 -4.32 -6.49 -2.36
N MET A 158 -4.38 -7.76 -2.74
CA MET A 158 -4.73 -8.91 -1.89
C MET A 158 -3.80 -10.08 -2.19
N SER A 159 -3.63 -11.03 -1.26
CA SER A 159 -3.05 -12.33 -1.59
C SER A 159 -3.93 -13.09 -2.59
N LEU A 160 -3.34 -14.00 -3.37
CA LEU A 160 -4.08 -14.80 -4.36
C LEU A 160 -5.26 -15.54 -3.73
N ALA A 161 -5.05 -16.18 -2.57
CA ALA A 161 -6.10 -16.88 -1.84
C ALA A 161 -7.30 -15.96 -1.50
N LYS A 162 -7.02 -14.72 -1.05
CA LYS A 162 -8.08 -13.74 -0.79
C LYS A 162 -8.72 -13.20 -2.07
N PHE A 163 -7.94 -13.03 -3.12
CA PHE A 163 -8.45 -12.55 -4.40
C PHE A 163 -9.42 -13.56 -4.99
N CYS A 164 -9.05 -14.86 -5.05
CA CYS A 164 -9.93 -15.92 -5.49
C CYS A 164 -11.17 -16.06 -4.60
N LYS A 165 -11.00 -16.11 -3.27
CA LYS A 165 -12.11 -16.22 -2.33
C LYS A 165 -13.12 -15.08 -2.41
N ASN A 166 -12.63 -13.87 -2.68
CA ASN A 166 -13.45 -12.66 -2.70
C ASN A 166 -14.03 -12.36 -4.09
N THR A 167 -13.57 -13.02 -5.15
CA THR A 167 -14.08 -12.80 -6.50
C THR A 167 -15.26 -13.74 -6.78
N PRO A 168 -16.43 -13.22 -7.20
CA PRO A 168 -17.60 -14.06 -7.53
C PRO A 168 -17.28 -15.05 -8.65
N ASN A 169 -17.98 -16.18 -8.67
CA ASN A 169 -17.91 -17.21 -9.71
C ASN A 169 -16.53 -17.85 -9.90
N VAL A 170 -15.59 -17.64 -9.02
CA VAL A 170 -14.32 -18.40 -8.98
C VAL A 170 -14.60 -19.76 -8.36
N THR A 171 -14.13 -20.82 -9.00
CA THR A 171 -14.34 -22.22 -8.57
C THR A 171 -13.01 -22.86 -8.11
N HIS A 172 -11.88 -22.35 -8.57
CA HIS A 172 -10.54 -22.83 -8.22
C HIS A 172 -9.90 -21.89 -7.21
N TYR A 173 -9.61 -22.41 -6.03
CA TYR A 173 -9.03 -21.63 -4.94
C TYR A 173 -7.61 -22.09 -4.68
N LYS A 174 -6.73 -21.12 -4.35
CA LYS A 174 -5.39 -21.42 -3.88
C LYS A 174 -5.47 -22.34 -2.65
N LEU A 175 -4.82 -23.50 -2.74
CA LEU A 175 -4.68 -24.43 -1.64
C LEU A 175 -3.69 -23.87 -0.62
N VAL A 176 -4.11 -23.67 0.62
CA VAL A 176 -3.27 -23.08 1.67
C VAL A 176 -2.85 -24.17 2.63
N ASP A 177 -1.60 -24.12 3.08
CA ASP A 177 -1.00 -25.05 4.06
C ASP A 177 -0.85 -26.51 3.57
N THR A 178 -1.01 -26.80 2.28
CA THR A 178 -0.84 -28.17 1.70
C THR A 178 0.51 -28.36 1.01
N TYR A 179 1.25 -27.27 0.76
CA TYR A 179 2.49 -27.31 -0.02
C TYR A 179 3.72 -27.11 0.86
N ASP A 180 4.61 -28.13 0.87
CA ASP A 180 5.87 -28.04 1.61
C ASP A 180 6.96 -27.33 0.78
N TYR A 181 7.17 -26.05 1.05
CA TYR A 181 8.19 -25.21 0.40
C TYR A 181 9.63 -25.54 0.85
N ARG A 182 9.83 -26.35 1.90
CA ARG A 182 11.17 -26.74 2.38
C ARG A 182 11.72 -27.97 1.64
N LYS A 183 10.84 -28.73 0.97
CA LYS A 183 11.25 -29.88 0.15
C LYS A 183 12.03 -29.39 -1.07
N ILE A 184 13.24 -29.91 -1.25
CA ILE A 184 14.04 -29.65 -2.44
C ILE A 184 13.47 -30.45 -3.61
N ARG A 185 13.04 -29.74 -4.65
CA ARG A 185 12.52 -30.29 -5.91
C ARG A 185 13.37 -29.79 -7.07
N THR A 186 13.65 -30.66 -8.00
CA THR A 186 14.35 -30.38 -9.27
C THR A 186 13.39 -30.59 -10.44
N PRO A 187 13.74 -30.19 -11.67
CA PRO A 187 12.90 -30.46 -12.85
C PRO A 187 12.59 -31.97 -13.07
N GLU A 188 13.33 -32.88 -12.46
CA GLU A 188 13.12 -34.34 -12.58
C GLU A 188 12.42 -34.95 -11.35
N THR A 189 12.19 -34.17 -10.29
CA THR A 189 11.48 -34.65 -9.10
C THR A 189 10.01 -34.91 -9.45
N PRO A 190 9.48 -36.14 -9.28
CA PRO A 190 8.05 -36.42 -9.46
C PRO A 190 7.22 -35.57 -8.51
N LEU A 191 6.14 -34.95 -9.01
CA LEU A 191 5.17 -34.23 -8.22
C LEU A 191 4.00 -35.14 -7.85
N THR A 192 3.45 -34.97 -6.64
CA THR A 192 2.25 -35.66 -6.21
C THR A 192 1.02 -35.01 -6.86
N GLU A 193 -0.12 -35.72 -6.83
CA GLU A 193 -1.40 -35.19 -7.32
C GLU A 193 -1.78 -33.91 -6.58
N GLU A 194 -1.52 -33.81 -5.27
CA GLU A 194 -1.77 -32.61 -4.46
C GLU A 194 -0.89 -31.45 -4.89
N GLU A 195 0.40 -31.71 -5.18
CA GLU A 195 1.34 -30.69 -5.67
C GLU A 195 0.94 -30.20 -7.07
N LEU A 196 0.48 -31.09 -7.94
CA LEU A 196 -0.04 -30.71 -9.26
C LEU A 196 -1.36 -29.94 -9.16
N ALA A 197 -2.28 -30.37 -8.30
CA ALA A 197 -3.52 -29.64 -8.05
C ALA A 197 -3.26 -28.24 -7.48
N TYR A 198 -2.23 -28.10 -6.65
CA TYR A 198 -1.79 -26.80 -6.14
C TYR A 198 -1.39 -25.85 -7.30
N CYS A 199 -0.45 -26.31 -8.16
CA CYS A 199 0.02 -25.54 -9.33
C CYS A 199 -1.13 -25.18 -10.29
N TYR A 200 -2.04 -26.15 -10.53
CA TYR A 200 -3.22 -25.95 -11.36
C TYR A 200 -4.15 -24.84 -10.81
N ASN A 201 -4.48 -24.95 -9.53
CA ASN A 201 -5.40 -24.01 -8.90
C ASN A 201 -4.85 -22.57 -8.84
N ASP A 202 -3.53 -22.39 -8.72
CA ASP A 202 -2.94 -21.05 -8.64
C ASP A 202 -3.15 -20.28 -9.95
N VAL A 203 -2.94 -20.90 -11.10
CA VAL A 203 -3.16 -20.21 -12.39
C VAL A 203 -4.63 -20.22 -12.82
N ARG A 204 -5.36 -21.33 -12.58
CA ARG A 204 -6.76 -21.43 -12.97
C ARG A 204 -7.63 -20.44 -12.17
N GLY A 205 -7.46 -20.37 -10.84
CA GLY A 205 -8.16 -19.42 -9.99
C GLY A 205 -7.84 -17.96 -10.35
N LEU A 206 -6.58 -17.67 -10.67
CA LEU A 206 -6.20 -16.33 -11.14
C LEU A 206 -6.87 -15.98 -12.48
N ALA A 207 -6.87 -16.90 -13.45
CA ALA A 207 -7.53 -16.70 -14.75
C ALA A 207 -9.05 -16.47 -14.58
N GLU A 208 -9.71 -17.18 -13.67
CA GLU A 208 -11.12 -16.98 -13.33
C GLU A 208 -11.37 -15.58 -12.72
N CYS A 209 -10.48 -15.12 -11.82
CA CYS A 209 -10.55 -13.76 -11.30
C CYS A 209 -10.47 -12.71 -12.41
N ILE A 210 -9.58 -12.90 -13.38
CA ILE A 210 -9.43 -12.00 -14.51
C ILE A 210 -10.67 -12.08 -15.42
N ALA A 211 -11.20 -13.28 -15.69
CA ALA A 211 -12.44 -13.47 -16.45
C ALA A 211 -13.63 -12.72 -15.80
N GLU A 212 -13.70 -12.69 -14.49
CA GLU A 212 -14.73 -11.91 -13.78
C GLU A 212 -14.56 -10.40 -14.00
N LEU A 213 -13.33 -9.89 -13.96
CA LEU A 213 -13.05 -8.47 -14.29
C LEU A 213 -13.37 -8.14 -15.75
N MET A 214 -13.21 -9.10 -16.67
CA MET A 214 -13.54 -8.93 -18.08
C MET A 214 -15.02 -8.77 -18.35
N LYS A 215 -15.91 -9.15 -17.45
CA LYS A 215 -17.35 -8.88 -17.58
C LYS A 215 -17.69 -7.39 -17.60
N THR A 216 -16.83 -6.56 -17.00
CA THR A 216 -17.02 -5.11 -16.92
C THR A 216 -16.04 -4.31 -17.77
N ASP A 217 -14.83 -4.81 -18.00
CA ASP A 217 -13.75 -4.13 -18.72
C ASP A 217 -13.05 -5.10 -19.67
N SER A 218 -12.67 -4.63 -20.86
CA SER A 218 -11.76 -5.41 -21.71
C SER A 218 -10.35 -5.47 -21.11
N LEU A 219 -9.58 -6.51 -21.42
CA LEU A 219 -8.18 -6.64 -20.98
C LEU A 219 -7.32 -5.41 -21.37
N ALA A 220 -7.64 -4.77 -22.51
CA ALA A 220 -6.99 -3.53 -22.92
C ALA A 220 -7.21 -2.35 -21.95
N LEU A 221 -8.28 -2.37 -21.15
CA LEU A 221 -8.73 -1.26 -20.29
C LEU A 221 -8.64 -1.56 -18.80
N ILE A 222 -8.40 -2.81 -18.40
CA ILE A 222 -8.14 -3.14 -16.98
C ILE A 222 -6.89 -2.36 -16.52
N PRO A 223 -6.99 -1.55 -15.45
CA PRO A 223 -5.86 -0.79 -14.94
C PRO A 223 -4.74 -1.69 -14.39
N MET A 224 -3.52 -1.18 -14.34
CA MET A 224 -2.37 -1.91 -13.75
C MET A 224 -2.40 -2.00 -12.22
N THR A 225 -3.25 -1.19 -11.55
CA THR A 225 -3.32 -1.15 -10.08
C THR A 225 -4.75 -0.90 -9.63
N SER A 226 -5.09 -1.29 -8.40
CA SER A 226 -6.38 -1.00 -7.77
C SER A 226 -6.72 0.50 -7.76
N THR A 227 -5.74 1.36 -7.51
CA THR A 227 -5.91 2.81 -7.56
C THR A 227 -6.15 3.35 -8.97
N GLY A 228 -5.83 2.58 -10.00
CA GLY A 228 -6.13 2.91 -11.40
C GLY A 228 -7.63 3.00 -11.67
N TYR A 229 -8.43 2.12 -11.06
CA TYR A 229 -9.90 2.20 -11.11
C TYR A 229 -10.41 3.49 -10.47
N VAL A 230 -9.94 3.80 -9.27
CA VAL A 230 -10.31 5.03 -8.56
C VAL A 230 -9.98 6.26 -9.39
N ARG A 231 -8.76 6.31 -9.95
CA ARG A 231 -8.33 7.40 -10.82
C ARG A 231 -9.20 7.54 -12.07
N ARG A 232 -9.64 6.43 -12.67
CA ARG A 232 -10.55 6.43 -13.82
C ARG A 232 -11.93 6.97 -13.42
N ASP A 233 -12.47 6.52 -12.30
CA ASP A 233 -13.79 6.90 -11.82
C ASP A 233 -13.85 8.39 -11.47
N PHE A 234 -12.80 8.96 -10.88
CA PHE A 234 -12.69 10.40 -10.63
C PHE A 234 -12.47 11.21 -11.90
N ARG A 235 -11.60 10.74 -12.80
CA ARG A 235 -11.27 11.47 -14.04
C ARG A 235 -12.46 11.60 -14.97
N LYS A 236 -13.29 10.56 -15.10
CA LYS A 236 -14.41 10.52 -16.06
C LYS A 236 -15.41 11.67 -15.86
N PRO A 237 -15.99 11.90 -14.66
CA PRO A 237 -16.86 13.04 -14.44
C PRO A 237 -16.09 14.38 -14.43
N TYR A 238 -14.88 14.43 -13.85
CA TYR A 238 -14.05 15.63 -13.80
C TYR A 238 -13.74 16.20 -15.19
N ALA A 239 -13.40 15.35 -16.16
CA ALA A 239 -13.05 15.76 -17.51
C ALA A 239 -14.23 16.31 -18.33
N LYS A 240 -15.46 16.05 -17.90
CA LYS A 240 -16.68 16.59 -18.56
C LYS A 240 -16.89 18.10 -18.31
N ASN A 241 -16.26 18.64 -17.29
CA ASN A 241 -16.36 20.06 -16.95
C ASN A 241 -15.08 20.80 -17.38
N PRO A 242 -15.12 21.65 -18.45
CA PRO A 242 -13.94 22.38 -18.92
C PRO A 242 -13.29 23.26 -17.87
N LYS A 243 -14.08 23.87 -16.97
CA LYS A 243 -13.58 24.73 -15.88
C LYS A 243 -12.63 24.00 -14.94
N ASN A 244 -12.85 22.70 -14.72
CA ASN A 244 -11.94 21.89 -13.91
C ASN A 244 -10.53 21.81 -14.53
N ARG A 245 -10.43 21.78 -15.84
CA ARG A 245 -9.15 21.77 -16.55
C ARG A 245 -8.41 23.09 -16.43
N GLU A 246 -9.10 24.20 -16.46
CA GLU A 246 -8.53 25.54 -16.25
C GLU A 246 -8.04 25.66 -14.81
N GLN A 247 -8.88 25.31 -13.84
CA GLN A 247 -8.50 25.32 -12.42
C GLN A 247 -7.28 24.42 -12.14
N PHE A 248 -7.21 23.23 -12.75
CA PHE A 248 -6.04 22.35 -12.61
C PHE A 248 -4.75 23.00 -13.12
N LYS A 249 -4.81 23.74 -14.23
CA LYS A 249 -3.65 24.51 -14.74
C LYS A 249 -3.25 25.64 -13.81
N GLU A 250 -4.21 26.30 -13.17
CA GLU A 250 -3.93 27.36 -12.20
C GLU A 250 -3.21 26.83 -10.95
N THR A 251 -3.49 25.57 -10.56
CA THR A 251 -2.80 24.90 -9.44
C THR A 251 -1.43 24.35 -9.80
N ALA A 252 -0.90 24.66 -11.01
CA ALA A 252 0.40 24.15 -11.45
C ALA A 252 1.54 24.66 -10.57
N LEU A 253 2.38 23.74 -10.13
CA LEU A 253 3.55 24.03 -9.30
C LEU A 253 4.82 24.11 -10.16
N GLY A 254 5.62 25.14 -9.96
CA GLY A 254 7.03 25.16 -10.37
C GLY A 254 7.88 24.30 -9.41
N VAL A 255 9.13 24.04 -9.80
CA VAL A 255 10.05 23.16 -9.04
C VAL A 255 10.16 23.58 -7.58
N HIS A 256 10.42 24.85 -7.31
CA HIS A 256 10.56 25.37 -5.94
C HIS A 256 9.32 25.10 -5.07
N LEU A 257 8.14 25.47 -5.56
CA LEU A 257 6.87 25.23 -4.85
C LEU A 257 6.55 23.74 -4.70
N TYR A 258 6.91 22.94 -5.71
CA TYR A 258 6.78 21.50 -5.61
C TYR A 258 7.67 20.95 -4.48
N ASP A 259 8.94 21.35 -4.41
CA ASP A 259 9.87 20.91 -3.37
C ASP A 259 9.42 21.38 -1.97
N LEU A 260 8.87 22.59 -1.84
CA LEU A 260 8.25 23.04 -0.58
C LEU A 260 7.03 22.21 -0.19
N ASN A 261 6.13 21.90 -1.14
CA ASN A 261 4.99 21.02 -0.88
C ASN A 261 5.45 19.61 -0.46
N ARG A 262 6.53 19.09 -1.07
CA ARG A 262 7.13 17.79 -0.67
C ARG A 262 7.72 17.84 0.74
N ALA A 263 8.37 18.93 1.11
CA ALA A 263 8.92 19.13 2.45
C ALA A 263 7.82 19.29 3.52
N GLY A 264 6.73 20.00 3.18
CA GLY A 264 5.57 20.17 4.06
C GLY A 264 4.65 18.95 4.12
N PHE A 265 4.77 18.00 3.18
CA PHE A 265 3.94 16.80 3.20
C PHE A 265 4.30 15.86 4.36
N ARG A 266 3.27 15.51 5.14
CA ARG A 266 3.34 14.50 6.20
C ARG A 266 2.15 13.55 6.04
N GLY A 267 2.37 12.27 6.32
CA GLY A 267 1.30 11.26 6.38
C GLY A 267 0.43 11.38 7.62
N GLY A 268 -0.21 10.30 7.99
CA GLY A 268 -0.90 10.15 9.27
C GLY A 268 0.07 10.23 10.44
N ASP A 269 -0.46 10.53 11.60
CA ASP A 269 0.29 10.58 12.85
C ASP A 269 0.19 9.25 13.58
N THR A 270 1.27 8.76 14.15
CA THR A 270 1.29 7.52 14.94
C THR A 270 2.28 7.68 16.07
N HIS A 271 1.84 7.44 17.29
CA HIS A 271 2.71 7.54 18.46
C HIS A 271 2.23 6.65 19.61
N ALA A 272 3.15 6.31 20.51
CA ALA A 272 2.85 5.68 21.78
C ALA A 272 3.26 6.65 22.89
N ASN A 273 2.37 6.94 23.81
CA ASN A 273 2.66 7.81 24.93
C ASN A 273 3.74 7.16 25.83
N LEU A 274 4.86 7.85 25.99
CA LEU A 274 6.01 7.42 26.79
C LEU A 274 5.62 7.05 28.23
N LEU A 275 4.63 7.74 28.80
CA LEU A 275 4.14 7.49 30.16
C LEU A 275 3.58 6.07 30.34
N TRP A 276 3.01 5.46 29.33
CA TRP A 276 2.35 4.17 29.37
C TRP A 276 3.14 3.04 28.69
N GLY A 277 4.30 3.36 28.12
CA GLY A 277 5.17 2.39 27.46
C GLY A 277 5.64 1.27 28.40
N ARG A 278 5.79 0.04 27.89
CA ARG A 278 6.21 -1.18 28.61
C ARG A 278 5.31 -1.62 29.76
N GLN A 279 4.12 -1.04 29.92
CA GLN A 279 3.17 -1.46 30.95
C GLN A 279 2.06 -2.29 30.35
N THR A 280 1.60 -3.29 31.10
CA THR A 280 0.33 -3.97 30.83
C THR A 280 -0.78 -3.15 31.47
N LEU A 281 -1.64 -2.59 30.64
CA LEU A 281 -2.79 -1.78 31.03
C LEU A 281 -4.08 -2.58 30.80
N HIS A 282 -5.11 -2.26 31.58
CA HIS A 282 -6.42 -2.91 31.49
C HIS A 282 -7.52 -1.87 31.20
N GLY A 283 -8.62 -2.30 30.60
CA GLY A 283 -9.76 -1.43 30.34
C GLY A 283 -9.43 -0.28 29.37
N ILE A 284 -8.61 -0.54 28.35
CA ILE A 284 -8.24 0.46 27.35
C ILE A 284 -9.31 0.54 26.27
N HIS A 285 -9.90 1.71 26.10
CA HIS A 285 -10.88 2.00 25.07
C HIS A 285 -10.21 2.45 23.78
N SER A 286 -10.75 2.02 22.62
CA SER A 286 -10.28 2.41 21.29
C SER A 286 -11.38 3.13 20.54
N PHE A 287 -11.09 4.35 20.09
CA PHE A 287 -11.97 5.15 19.27
C PHE A 287 -11.33 5.40 17.90
N ASP A 288 -12.11 5.26 16.82
CA ASP A 288 -11.66 5.42 15.43
C ASP A 288 -12.52 6.43 14.68
N ILE A 289 -11.92 7.20 13.76
CA ILE A 289 -12.65 8.15 12.91
C ILE A 289 -13.16 7.46 11.65
N LYS A 290 -14.46 7.30 11.54
CA LYS A 290 -15.10 6.70 10.36
C LYS A 290 -14.72 7.41 9.06
N SER A 291 -13.99 6.71 8.17
CA SER A 291 -13.58 7.23 6.86
C SER A 291 -12.87 8.59 6.95
N SER A 292 -11.86 8.70 7.80
CA SER A 292 -11.15 9.95 8.15
C SER A 292 -10.71 10.79 6.95
N TYR A 293 -9.90 10.23 6.03
CA TYR A 293 -9.45 10.95 4.84
C TYR A 293 -10.59 11.35 3.90
N PRO A 294 -11.55 10.46 3.55
CA PRO A 294 -12.74 10.85 2.79
C PRO A 294 -13.55 11.96 3.45
N ALA A 295 -13.70 11.92 4.78
CA ALA A 295 -14.37 12.97 5.53
C ALA A 295 -13.66 14.32 5.38
N CYS A 296 -12.33 14.35 5.46
CA CYS A 296 -11.55 15.56 5.17
C CYS A 296 -11.80 16.03 3.74
N MET A 297 -11.74 15.15 2.75
CA MET A 297 -11.97 15.50 1.35
C MET A 297 -13.38 16.09 1.08
N MET A 298 -14.38 15.63 1.81
CA MET A 298 -15.76 16.12 1.72
C MET A 298 -15.97 17.47 2.38
N MET A 299 -15.40 17.68 3.58
CA MET A 299 -15.81 18.75 4.49
C MET A 299 -14.82 19.90 4.64
N ASN A 300 -13.54 19.73 4.24
CA ASN A 300 -12.53 20.75 4.44
C ASN A 300 -12.26 21.58 3.17
N LEU A 301 -11.45 22.63 3.32
CA LEU A 301 -11.03 23.52 2.26
C LEU A 301 -9.56 23.24 1.89
N TYR A 302 -9.20 23.61 0.65
CA TYR A 302 -7.93 23.26 0.00
C TYR A 302 -7.39 24.44 -0.79
N PRO A 303 -6.06 24.52 -1.06
CA PRO A 303 -5.51 25.54 -1.96
C PRO A 303 -6.01 25.30 -3.40
N VAL A 304 -6.94 26.15 -3.87
CA VAL A 304 -7.61 25.95 -5.18
C VAL A 304 -7.14 26.88 -6.28
N GLY A 305 -6.22 27.79 -6.01
CA GLY A 305 -5.69 28.70 -6.98
C GLY A 305 -4.17 28.63 -7.09
N LYS A 306 -3.61 29.58 -7.84
CA LYS A 306 -2.17 29.76 -7.96
C LYS A 306 -1.57 30.24 -6.63
N PHE A 307 -0.48 29.62 -6.20
CA PHE A 307 0.29 30.12 -5.07
C PHE A 307 0.99 31.44 -5.44
N PHE A 308 0.94 32.40 -4.53
CA PHE A 308 1.68 33.65 -4.60
C PHE A 308 2.49 33.88 -3.32
N LYS A 309 3.65 34.48 -3.46
CA LYS A 309 4.53 34.78 -2.33
C LYS A 309 4.00 35.99 -1.57
N ILE A 310 3.98 35.93 -0.25
CA ILE A 310 3.67 37.05 0.63
C ILE A 310 4.89 37.42 1.48
N SER A 311 4.96 38.66 1.94
CA SER A 311 6.01 39.09 2.86
C SER A 311 5.77 38.58 4.29
N ALA A 312 6.83 38.45 5.07
CA ALA A 312 6.71 38.13 6.49
C ALA A 312 5.85 39.19 7.23
N ALA A 313 5.98 40.47 6.88
CA ALA A 313 5.15 41.53 7.44
C ALA A 313 3.63 41.31 7.13
N THR A 314 3.30 40.90 5.92
CA THR A 314 1.91 40.57 5.57
C THR A 314 1.42 39.37 6.39
N PHE A 315 2.25 38.34 6.54
CA PHE A 315 1.91 37.16 7.31
C PHE A 315 1.63 37.46 8.79
N TYR A 316 2.45 38.33 9.41
CA TYR A 316 2.27 38.67 10.83
C TYR A 316 1.17 39.68 11.10
N ASN A 317 0.83 40.57 10.15
CA ASN A 317 -0.01 41.73 10.40
C ASN A 317 -1.38 41.71 9.71
N ARG A 318 -1.67 40.70 8.89
CA ARG A 318 -2.97 40.60 8.18
C ARG A 318 -3.68 39.28 8.54
N ASP A 319 -4.98 39.34 8.56
CA ASP A 319 -5.81 38.13 8.61
C ASP A 319 -5.67 37.38 7.29
N MET A 320 -5.16 36.14 7.38
CA MET A 320 -4.92 35.23 6.27
C MET A 320 -5.82 34.00 6.32
N SER A 321 -6.88 34.00 7.11
CA SER A 321 -7.79 32.86 7.34
C SER A 321 -8.46 32.32 6.05
N GLU A 322 -8.59 33.18 5.01
CA GLU A 322 -9.11 32.76 3.70
C GLU A 322 -8.08 32.05 2.81
N PHE A 323 -6.84 31.94 3.27
CA PHE A 323 -5.73 31.42 2.47
C PHE A 323 -5.07 30.20 3.11
N ALA A 324 -4.90 29.16 2.31
CA ALA A 324 -4.01 28.06 2.60
C ALA A 324 -2.55 28.54 2.49
N MET A 325 -1.75 28.31 3.49
CA MET A 325 -0.35 28.78 3.51
C MET A 325 0.63 27.64 3.63
N LEU A 326 1.72 27.73 2.86
CA LEU A 326 2.90 26.90 2.96
C LEU A 326 4.04 27.77 3.48
N ILE A 327 4.56 27.42 4.66
CA ILE A 327 5.41 28.28 5.46
C ILE A 327 6.75 27.59 5.71
N GLU A 328 7.84 28.11 5.18
CA GLU A 328 9.18 27.72 5.61
C GLU A 328 9.57 28.58 6.81
N CYS A 329 9.83 27.93 7.93
CA CYS A 329 10.05 28.63 9.21
C CYS A 329 11.15 27.98 10.05
N ARG A 330 11.59 28.78 11.03
CA ARG A 330 12.55 28.41 12.08
C ARG A 330 11.94 28.71 13.44
N PHE A 331 12.04 27.73 14.34
CA PHE A 331 11.70 27.86 15.75
C PHE A 331 12.96 27.85 16.58
N GLU A 332 13.00 28.65 17.66
CA GLU A 332 14.06 28.68 18.65
C GLU A 332 13.53 28.25 20.01
N ASN A 333 14.32 27.42 20.70
CA ASN A 333 13.98 26.82 21.99
C ASN A 333 12.57 26.18 22.00
N LEU A 334 12.34 25.32 20.99
CA LEU A 334 11.09 24.59 20.86
C LEU A 334 10.98 23.51 21.94
N VAL A 335 9.94 23.59 22.77
CA VAL A 335 9.69 22.65 23.87
C VAL A 335 8.23 22.20 23.84
N TYR A 336 7.99 20.89 23.82
CA TYR A 336 6.68 20.31 23.91
C TYR A 336 6.05 20.59 25.28
N ILE A 337 4.84 21.12 25.28
CA ILE A 337 4.05 21.48 26.48
C ILE A 337 2.69 20.78 26.54
N GLY A 338 2.37 19.96 25.52
CA GLY A 338 1.13 19.17 25.49
C GLY A 338 1.13 18.09 26.57
N ASP A 339 -0.04 17.66 26.98
CA ASP A 339 -0.25 16.64 28.02
C ASP A 339 -0.66 15.27 27.47
N ASN A 340 -0.96 15.18 26.18
CA ASN A 340 -1.43 13.94 25.54
C ASN A 340 -0.32 12.91 25.23
N GLY A 341 0.94 13.24 25.52
CA GLY A 341 2.09 12.33 25.34
C GLY A 341 2.43 12.02 23.87
N ASN A 342 1.92 12.78 22.89
CA ASN A 342 2.29 12.67 21.49
C ASN A 342 2.86 14.01 20.97
N PRO A 343 4.18 14.23 21.02
CA PRO A 343 4.81 15.42 20.45
C PRO A 343 4.58 15.49 18.95
N TYR A 344 4.11 16.65 18.46
CA TYR A 344 3.66 16.76 17.05
C TYR A 344 4.78 16.78 16.03
N VAL A 345 5.94 17.40 16.33
CA VAL A 345 7.00 17.68 15.34
C VAL A 345 7.90 16.47 15.08
N PRO A 346 7.86 15.84 13.89
CA PRO A 346 8.73 14.70 13.59
C PRO A 346 10.11 15.18 13.13
N TYR A 347 11.15 14.65 13.75
CA TYR A 347 12.56 14.93 13.41
C TYR A 347 12.88 14.68 11.93
N SER A 348 12.35 13.58 11.37
CA SER A 348 12.60 13.17 9.99
C SER A 348 12.01 14.13 8.92
N ARG A 349 11.18 15.09 9.32
CA ARG A 349 10.58 16.10 8.43
C ARG A 349 11.14 17.50 8.62
N CYS A 350 12.09 17.65 9.51
CA CYS A 350 12.80 18.91 9.69
C CYS A 350 13.91 19.04 8.65
N LYS A 351 14.12 20.24 8.12
CA LYS A 351 15.26 20.59 7.25
C LYS A 351 16.56 20.68 8.05
N ALA A 352 16.47 21.21 9.27
CA ALA A 352 17.58 21.29 10.22
C ALA A 352 17.06 21.21 11.65
N VAL A 353 17.86 20.59 12.52
CA VAL A 353 17.61 20.52 13.97
C VAL A 353 18.96 20.65 14.68
N SER A 354 19.00 21.40 15.80
CA SER A 354 20.19 21.54 16.62
C SER A 354 20.69 20.20 17.17
N LYS A 355 21.97 20.12 17.52
CA LYS A 355 22.55 18.94 18.17
C LYS A 355 21.95 18.71 19.57
N ASN A 356 21.72 19.82 20.32
CA ASN A 356 21.05 19.79 21.61
C ASN A 356 19.54 19.62 21.39
N ARG A 357 19.09 18.36 21.44
CA ARG A 357 17.69 17.96 21.29
C ARG A 357 17.36 16.72 22.09
N VAL A 358 16.08 16.54 22.38
CA VAL A 358 15.54 15.32 22.98
C VAL A 358 14.40 14.82 22.07
N LEU A 359 14.44 13.54 21.70
CA LEU A 359 13.49 12.92 20.80
C LEU A 359 12.75 11.78 21.50
N ASP A 360 11.42 11.85 21.50
CA ASP A 360 10.54 10.75 21.90
C ASP A 360 10.13 9.96 20.65
N ASN A 361 10.69 8.79 20.45
CA ASN A 361 10.43 7.92 19.30
C ASN A 361 10.42 8.68 17.94
N GLY A 362 11.44 9.53 17.74
CA GLY A 362 11.59 10.35 16.53
C GLY A 362 10.73 11.61 16.50
N ARG A 363 10.05 11.97 17.58
CA ARG A 363 9.33 13.25 17.77
C ARG A 363 10.14 14.19 18.66
N ILE A 364 10.14 15.47 18.35
CA ILE A 364 10.89 16.47 19.11
C ILE A 364 10.14 16.81 20.39
N LEU A 365 10.71 16.43 21.54
CA LEU A 365 10.30 16.92 22.86
C LEU A 365 10.91 18.30 23.13
N ARG A 366 12.18 18.48 22.80
CA ARG A 366 12.91 19.75 22.96
C ARG A 366 14.00 19.85 21.91
N ALA A 367 14.21 21.06 21.37
CA ALA A 367 15.38 21.40 20.56
C ALA A 367 15.64 22.91 20.59
N ASP A 368 16.93 23.30 20.61
CA ASP A 368 17.29 24.72 20.61
C ASP A 368 16.94 25.41 19.28
N LEU A 369 16.97 24.65 18.16
CA LEU A 369 16.64 25.15 16.84
C LEU A 369 15.98 24.06 16.01
N VAL A 370 14.89 24.41 15.32
CA VAL A 370 14.17 23.56 14.34
C VAL A 370 13.83 24.38 13.12
N GLU A 371 14.25 23.92 11.93
CA GLU A 371 13.83 24.47 10.64
C GLU A 371 12.98 23.45 9.88
N MET A 372 11.83 23.87 9.39
CA MET A 372 10.92 23.01 8.64
C MET A 372 9.98 23.78 7.73
N VAL A 373 9.27 23.04 6.88
CA VAL A 373 8.13 23.55 6.12
C VAL A 373 6.85 22.99 6.73
N VAL A 374 5.89 23.86 6.97
CA VAL A 374 4.59 23.51 7.55
C VAL A 374 3.45 24.11 6.75
N THR A 375 2.27 23.50 6.80
CA THR A 375 1.03 24.17 6.41
C THR A 375 0.58 25.09 7.53
N ASP A 376 -0.34 26.01 7.22
CA ASP A 376 -1.06 26.82 8.23
C ASP A 376 -1.70 25.96 9.32
N ILE A 377 -2.29 24.81 8.94
CA ILE A 377 -2.91 23.84 9.86
C ILE A 377 -1.85 23.21 10.79
N ASP A 378 -0.70 22.80 10.25
CA ASP A 378 0.40 22.24 11.06
C ASP A 378 0.96 23.29 12.03
N LEU A 379 1.05 24.56 11.58
CA LEU A 379 1.53 25.65 12.43
C LEU A 379 0.56 25.93 13.59
N GLU A 380 -0.74 25.84 13.37
CA GLU A 380 -1.77 25.95 14.42
C GLU A 380 -1.55 24.89 15.51
N ILE A 381 -1.35 23.62 15.11
CA ILE A 381 -1.07 22.53 16.06
C ILE A 381 0.24 22.79 16.84
N ILE A 382 1.30 23.19 16.14
CA ILE A 382 2.60 23.51 16.79
C ILE A 382 2.45 24.66 17.79
N ASN A 383 1.68 25.68 17.44
CA ASN A 383 1.44 26.82 18.34
C ASN A 383 0.69 26.42 19.62
N GLN A 384 -0.17 25.43 19.54
CA GLN A 384 -0.93 24.94 20.69
C GLN A 384 -0.11 23.98 21.55
N GLU A 385 0.75 23.15 20.96
CA GLU A 385 1.44 22.07 21.68
C GLU A 385 2.89 22.37 22.06
N TYR A 386 3.46 23.50 21.56
CA TYR A 386 4.86 23.84 21.83
C TYR A 386 5.00 25.28 22.33
N SER A 387 5.81 25.45 23.40
CA SER A 387 6.42 26.74 23.73
C SER A 387 7.66 26.97 22.89
N LYS A 388 7.98 28.23 22.65
CA LYS A 388 9.14 28.68 21.87
C LYS A 388 9.53 30.11 22.22
N THR A 389 10.81 30.44 22.17
CA THR A 389 11.28 31.81 22.43
C THR A 389 11.43 32.63 21.15
N GLY A 390 11.55 31.98 19.99
CA GLY A 390 11.64 32.61 18.69
C GLY A 390 10.87 31.84 17.62
N PHE A 391 10.23 32.60 16.72
CA PHE A 391 9.55 32.08 15.52
C PHE A 391 9.87 33.02 14.35
N TYR A 392 10.56 32.50 13.34
CA TYR A 392 11.03 33.27 12.20
C TYR A 392 10.55 32.63 10.91
N VAL A 393 9.86 33.41 10.11
CA VAL A 393 9.39 33.02 8.78
C VAL A 393 10.47 33.31 7.77
N LYS A 394 10.91 32.30 7.02
CA LYS A 394 11.86 32.42 5.92
C LYS A 394 11.14 32.80 4.62
N GLU A 395 10.08 32.09 4.31
CA GLU A 395 9.18 32.43 3.20
C GLU A 395 7.76 31.85 3.43
N VAL A 396 6.77 32.52 2.84
CA VAL A 396 5.36 32.09 2.84
C VAL A 396 4.81 32.16 1.43
N TRP A 397 4.11 31.10 1.08
CA TRP A 397 3.32 31.03 -0.14
C TRP A 397 1.87 30.79 0.23
N ALA A 398 0.98 31.62 -0.31
CA ALA A 398 -0.46 31.58 -0.02
C ALA A 398 -1.24 31.24 -1.30
N ALA A 399 -2.32 30.48 -1.14
CA ALA A 399 -3.31 30.24 -2.19
C ALA A 399 -4.70 30.33 -1.57
N LYS A 400 -5.69 30.81 -2.32
CA LYS A 400 -7.05 30.94 -1.82
C LYS A 400 -7.60 29.56 -1.42
N TYR A 401 -8.30 29.50 -0.27
CA TYR A 401 -9.04 28.33 0.15
C TYR A 401 -10.31 28.15 -0.67
N GLY A 402 -10.61 26.90 -1.01
CA GLY A 402 -11.85 26.49 -1.64
C GLY A 402 -12.10 24.99 -1.52
N PRO A 403 -13.30 24.51 -1.83
CA PRO A 403 -13.63 23.08 -1.77
C PRO A 403 -12.95 22.32 -2.90
N LEU A 404 -12.75 21.03 -2.71
CA LEU A 404 -12.42 20.11 -3.82
C LEU A 404 -13.52 20.13 -4.90
N PRO A 405 -13.19 19.80 -6.16
CA PRO A 405 -14.17 19.72 -7.25
C PRO A 405 -15.39 18.89 -6.85
N LYS A 406 -16.59 19.38 -7.21
CA LYS A 406 -17.84 18.68 -6.87
C LYS A 406 -17.89 17.25 -7.41
N GLU A 407 -17.25 17.01 -8.55
CA GLU A 407 -17.16 15.69 -9.18
C GLU A 407 -16.36 14.71 -8.32
N PHE A 408 -15.36 15.19 -7.56
CA PHE A 408 -14.63 14.37 -6.58
C PHE A 408 -15.52 13.97 -5.43
N LYS A 409 -16.28 14.94 -4.89
CA LYS A 409 -17.23 14.69 -3.80
C LYS A 409 -18.34 13.71 -4.20
N MET A 410 -18.83 13.80 -5.44
CA MET A 410 -19.82 12.84 -5.98
C MET A 410 -19.27 11.41 -5.98
N VAL A 411 -18.07 11.17 -6.53
CA VAL A 411 -17.47 9.83 -6.58
C VAL A 411 -17.17 9.29 -5.18
N LEU A 412 -16.70 10.13 -4.26
CA LEU A 412 -16.52 9.74 -2.85
C LEU A 412 -17.84 9.27 -2.22
N MET A 413 -18.92 10.01 -2.46
CA MET A 413 -20.24 9.64 -1.96
C MET A 413 -20.79 8.38 -2.59
N ASP A 414 -20.55 8.16 -3.88
CA ASP A 414 -20.94 6.91 -4.56
C ASP A 414 -20.26 5.69 -3.91
N TYR A 415 -18.95 5.79 -3.61
CA TYR A 415 -18.23 4.74 -2.90
C TYR A 415 -18.70 4.57 -1.45
N PHE A 416 -18.99 5.66 -0.76
CA PHE A 416 -19.46 5.60 0.62
C PHE A 416 -20.85 5.00 0.72
N ARG A 417 -21.76 5.39 -0.15
CA ARG A 417 -23.12 4.81 -0.24
C ARG A 417 -23.06 3.33 -0.59
N ALA A 418 -22.23 2.95 -1.57
CA ALA A 418 -22.04 1.54 -1.93
C ALA A 418 -21.53 0.72 -0.75
N LYS A 419 -20.49 1.22 -0.05
CA LYS A 419 -19.97 0.59 1.17
C LYS A 419 -21.07 0.46 2.24
N THR A 420 -21.79 1.54 2.53
CA THR A 420 -22.79 1.59 3.59
C THR A 420 -23.97 0.66 3.31
N LYS A 421 -24.43 0.58 2.05
CA LYS A 421 -25.53 -0.30 1.62
C LYS A 421 -25.20 -1.79 1.78
N LEU A 422 -23.93 -2.15 1.68
CA LEU A 422 -23.45 -3.53 1.68
C LEU A 422 -22.84 -3.95 3.03
N ASP A 423 -22.85 -3.05 4.02
CA ASP A 423 -22.26 -3.31 5.33
C ASP A 423 -23.07 -4.35 6.09
N GLY A 424 -22.38 -5.37 6.62
CA GLY A 424 -23.00 -6.47 7.37
C GLY A 424 -23.63 -7.58 6.53
N ASP A 425 -23.58 -7.50 5.18
CA ASP A 425 -24.06 -8.58 4.30
C ASP A 425 -22.89 -9.52 3.91
N PRO A 426 -22.83 -10.74 4.44
CA PRO A 426 -21.79 -11.71 4.10
C PRO A 426 -21.78 -12.10 2.60
N ALA A 427 -22.96 -12.12 1.94
CA ALA A 427 -23.07 -12.45 0.52
C ALA A 427 -22.50 -11.34 -0.37
N ALA A 428 -22.50 -10.09 0.09
CA ALA A 428 -21.99 -8.93 -0.63
C ALA A 428 -20.56 -8.54 -0.21
N TYR A 429 -19.84 -9.36 0.55
CA TYR A 429 -18.52 -9.02 1.10
C TYR A 429 -17.51 -8.57 0.06
N TYR A 430 -17.52 -9.15 -1.13
CA TYR A 430 -16.62 -8.74 -2.23
C TYR A 430 -16.88 -7.29 -2.64
N GLU A 431 -18.13 -6.94 -2.95
CA GLU A 431 -18.49 -5.58 -3.38
C GLU A 431 -18.32 -4.57 -2.24
N TYR A 432 -18.62 -4.95 -1.00
CA TYR A 432 -18.32 -4.14 0.19
C TYR A 432 -16.82 -3.83 0.30
N SER A 433 -15.99 -4.88 0.25
CA SER A 433 -14.53 -4.72 0.34
C SER A 433 -13.98 -3.87 -0.80
N LYS A 434 -14.48 -4.04 -2.00
CA LYS A 434 -14.14 -3.24 -3.18
C LYS A 434 -14.51 -1.77 -2.99
N ALA A 435 -15.72 -1.47 -2.53
CA ALA A 435 -16.16 -0.09 -2.24
C ALA A 435 -15.32 0.54 -1.12
N LYS A 436 -15.06 -0.18 -0.03
CA LYS A 436 -14.19 0.25 1.08
C LYS A 436 -12.77 0.55 0.61
N ASN A 437 -12.16 -0.35 -0.17
CA ASN A 437 -10.81 -0.16 -0.68
C ASN A 437 -10.72 1.01 -1.66
N ARG A 438 -11.73 1.20 -2.53
CA ARG A 438 -11.80 2.35 -3.44
C ARG A 438 -11.92 3.66 -2.69
N LEU A 439 -12.79 3.71 -1.68
CA LEU A 439 -12.96 4.90 -0.84
C LEU A 439 -11.65 5.28 -0.14
N ASN A 440 -10.98 4.31 0.49
CA ASN A 440 -9.71 4.54 1.18
C ASN A 440 -8.56 4.91 0.23
N SER A 441 -8.58 4.39 -1.00
CA SER A 441 -7.56 4.68 -2.02
C SER A 441 -7.71 6.07 -2.64
N ALA A 442 -8.86 6.72 -2.48
CA ALA A 442 -9.13 8.03 -3.09
C ALA A 442 -8.13 9.11 -2.63
N TYR A 443 -7.78 9.13 -1.35
CA TYR A 443 -6.75 10.02 -0.83
C TYR A 443 -5.36 9.68 -1.40
N GLY A 444 -4.97 8.40 -1.37
CA GLY A 444 -3.63 7.97 -1.79
C GLY A 444 -3.28 8.35 -3.23
N MET A 445 -4.27 8.43 -4.13
CA MET A 445 -4.01 8.90 -5.49
C MET A 445 -3.65 10.40 -5.56
N MET A 446 -4.15 11.24 -4.63
CA MET A 446 -3.90 12.69 -4.63
C MET A 446 -2.46 13.05 -4.30
N VAL A 447 -1.77 12.21 -3.54
CA VAL A 447 -0.33 12.37 -3.23
C VAL A 447 0.58 11.58 -4.16
N THR A 448 0.07 11.19 -5.34
CA THR A 448 0.91 10.59 -6.37
C THR A 448 1.97 11.59 -6.82
N ASP A 449 3.24 11.20 -6.67
CA ASP A 449 4.38 12.03 -7.02
C ASP A 449 4.52 12.16 -8.54
N PRO A 450 4.37 13.38 -9.11
CA PRO A 450 4.57 13.61 -10.54
C PRO A 450 6.06 13.58 -10.94
N CYS A 451 6.98 13.69 -9.99
CA CYS A 451 8.42 13.76 -10.19
C CYS A 451 9.10 12.48 -9.71
N LYS A 452 8.75 11.34 -10.29
CA LYS A 452 9.44 10.08 -10.03
C LYS A 452 10.50 9.79 -11.08
N PRO A 453 11.70 9.30 -10.67
CA PRO A 453 12.64 8.73 -11.62
C PRO A 453 11.99 7.61 -12.42
N LEU A 454 12.31 7.55 -13.71
CA LEU A 454 11.84 6.48 -14.57
C LEU A 454 12.82 5.32 -14.50
N VAL A 455 12.36 4.16 -14.04
CA VAL A 455 13.11 2.92 -14.09
C VAL A 455 12.83 2.23 -15.41
N LYS A 456 13.89 1.81 -16.09
CA LYS A 456 13.84 0.98 -17.31
C LYS A 456 14.68 -0.27 -17.11
N TYR A 457 14.30 -1.34 -17.79
CA TYR A 457 15.11 -2.53 -17.94
C TYR A 457 15.61 -2.58 -19.38
N VAL A 458 16.93 -2.51 -19.59
CA VAL A 458 17.53 -2.41 -20.92
C VAL A 458 18.81 -3.23 -20.94
N ALA A 459 18.93 -4.13 -21.93
CA ALA A 459 20.10 -5.01 -22.11
C ALA A 459 20.46 -5.79 -20.83
N GLY A 460 19.46 -6.33 -20.15
CA GLY A 460 19.67 -7.17 -18.97
C GLY A 460 19.86 -6.42 -17.65
N GLU A 461 19.80 -5.09 -17.65
CA GLU A 461 20.06 -4.26 -16.47
C GLU A 461 18.94 -3.25 -16.18
N TYR A 462 18.76 -2.95 -14.89
CA TYR A 462 17.90 -1.86 -14.47
C TYR A 462 18.66 -0.53 -14.54
N LYS A 463 18.10 0.44 -15.26
CA LYS A 463 18.64 1.80 -15.40
C LYS A 463 17.66 2.82 -14.85
N ILE A 464 18.12 3.66 -13.92
CA ILE A 464 17.35 4.78 -13.40
C ILE A 464 17.69 6.00 -14.25
N GLN A 465 16.71 6.53 -14.96
CA GLN A 465 16.90 7.74 -15.74
C GLN A 465 16.97 8.96 -14.81
N PRO A 466 17.93 9.89 -15.01
CA PRO A 466 17.96 11.15 -14.28
C PRO A 466 16.63 11.89 -14.39
N LEU A 467 16.17 12.44 -13.28
CA LEU A 467 14.92 13.18 -13.20
C LEU A 467 15.15 14.68 -13.45
N ASP A 468 14.65 15.20 -14.55
CA ASP A 468 14.43 16.63 -14.74
C ASP A 468 13.04 16.99 -14.17
N LYS A 469 13.03 17.56 -12.95
CA LYS A 469 11.79 17.95 -12.28
C LYS A 469 10.99 18.99 -13.06
N ALA A 470 11.64 19.95 -13.73
CA ALA A 470 10.97 20.99 -14.49
C ALA A 470 10.23 20.40 -15.70
N ALA A 471 10.91 19.54 -16.45
CA ALA A 471 10.32 18.82 -17.57
C ALA A 471 9.20 17.88 -17.12
N ALA A 472 9.38 17.17 -16.01
CA ALA A 472 8.38 16.26 -15.45
C ALA A 472 7.09 17.01 -15.05
N LEU A 473 7.21 18.12 -14.33
CA LEU A 473 6.08 18.97 -13.95
C LEU A 473 5.38 19.56 -15.16
N ALA A 474 6.14 20.12 -16.13
CA ALA A 474 5.57 20.66 -17.35
C ALA A 474 4.79 19.60 -18.14
N LYS A 475 5.35 18.39 -18.29
CA LYS A 475 4.66 17.24 -18.90
C LYS A 475 3.40 16.84 -18.13
N TYR A 476 3.48 16.83 -16.79
CA TYR A 476 2.35 16.47 -15.93
C TYR A 476 1.16 17.40 -16.12
N TYR A 477 1.35 18.71 -16.04
CA TYR A 477 0.27 19.70 -16.17
C TYR A 477 -0.22 19.89 -17.62
N LYS A 478 0.62 19.57 -18.62
CA LYS A 478 0.24 19.55 -20.04
C LYS A 478 -0.67 18.36 -20.40
N SER A 479 -0.46 17.22 -19.78
CA SER A 479 -1.20 15.99 -20.09
C SER A 479 -2.69 16.12 -19.77
N ARG A 480 -3.55 15.72 -20.71
CA ARG A 480 -5.02 15.68 -20.53
C ARG A 480 -5.48 14.57 -19.58
N ASN A 481 -4.62 13.59 -19.33
CA ASN A 481 -4.92 12.47 -18.43
C ASN A 481 -4.67 12.80 -16.95
N ASN A 482 -3.95 13.88 -16.66
CA ASN A 482 -3.65 14.31 -15.30
C ASN A 482 -4.65 15.39 -14.86
N PHE A 483 -5.09 15.27 -13.61
CA PHE A 483 -6.16 16.08 -13.02
C PHE A 483 -6.02 16.25 -11.50
N LEU A 484 -4.99 15.70 -10.89
CA LEU A 484 -4.75 15.70 -9.46
C LEU A 484 -3.71 16.76 -9.10
N SER A 485 -4.07 17.67 -8.21
CA SER A 485 -3.16 18.69 -7.68
C SER A 485 -2.51 18.15 -6.40
N TYR A 486 -1.18 17.99 -6.40
CA TYR A 486 -0.41 17.40 -5.30
C TYR A 486 -0.65 18.12 -3.96
N GLN A 487 -0.76 19.45 -3.97
CA GLN A 487 -1.03 20.24 -2.78
C GLN A 487 -2.37 19.88 -2.11
N HIS A 488 -3.38 19.43 -2.85
CA HIS A 488 -4.63 19.00 -2.22
C HIS A 488 -4.39 17.83 -1.26
N GLY A 489 -3.56 16.86 -1.65
CA GLY A 489 -3.20 15.73 -0.78
C GLY A 489 -2.41 16.15 0.46
N VAL A 490 -1.57 17.19 0.37
CA VAL A 490 -0.84 17.75 1.52
C VAL A 490 -1.83 18.26 2.58
N TRP A 491 -2.85 19.03 2.15
CA TRP A 491 -3.89 19.56 3.06
C TRP A 491 -4.88 18.49 3.52
N VAL A 492 -5.14 17.42 2.75
CA VAL A 492 -5.97 16.30 3.24
C VAL A 492 -5.35 15.70 4.50
N THR A 493 -4.05 15.42 4.48
CA THR A 493 -3.38 14.85 5.65
C THR A 493 -3.22 15.84 6.80
N ALA A 494 -3.00 17.12 6.51
CA ALA A 494 -2.95 18.15 7.55
C ALA A 494 -4.30 18.24 8.28
N ASN A 495 -5.41 18.26 7.56
CA ASN A 495 -6.76 18.25 8.13
C ASN A 495 -7.05 16.96 8.93
N ALA A 496 -6.58 15.80 8.46
CA ALA A 496 -6.74 14.54 9.18
C ALA A 496 -5.96 14.55 10.50
N ARG A 497 -4.72 15.07 10.50
CA ARG A 497 -3.94 15.27 11.73
C ARG A 497 -4.62 16.22 12.69
N MET A 498 -5.20 17.33 12.22
CA MET A 498 -5.96 18.25 13.07
C MET A 498 -7.16 17.57 13.72
N ARG A 499 -7.89 16.71 12.98
CA ARG A 499 -8.99 15.90 13.56
C ARG A 499 -8.52 14.98 14.67
N LEU A 500 -7.42 14.26 14.44
CA LEU A 500 -6.81 13.40 15.45
C LEU A 500 -6.39 14.22 16.68
N ARG A 501 -5.75 15.39 16.48
CA ARG A 501 -5.31 16.26 17.56
C ARG A 501 -6.46 16.78 18.42
N ARG A 502 -7.59 17.12 17.81
CA ARG A 502 -8.78 17.50 18.59
C ARG A 502 -9.25 16.38 19.54
N GLY A 503 -9.18 15.13 19.11
CA GLY A 503 -9.43 13.98 19.98
C GLY A 503 -8.36 13.86 21.08
N LEU A 504 -7.09 13.96 20.74
CA LEU A 504 -5.99 13.89 21.68
C LEU A 504 -6.04 15.00 22.74
N TRP A 505 -6.44 16.23 22.38
CA TRP A 505 -6.62 17.32 23.33
C TRP A 505 -7.78 17.10 24.33
N LYS A 506 -8.81 16.33 23.92
CA LYS A 506 -9.90 15.94 24.82
C LYS A 506 -9.47 14.84 25.79
N VAL A 507 -8.73 13.86 25.29
CA VAL A 507 -8.26 12.71 26.08
C VAL A 507 -7.10 13.08 27.01
N GLY A 508 -6.22 14.01 26.59
CA GLY A 508 -5.09 14.49 27.39
C GLY A 508 -4.17 13.34 27.85
N ARG A 509 -3.82 13.31 29.13
CA ARG A 509 -2.89 12.33 29.74
C ARG A 509 -3.38 10.89 29.67
N ASP A 510 -4.67 10.67 29.44
CA ASP A 510 -5.23 9.33 29.28
C ASP A 510 -4.93 8.69 27.92
N ASN A 511 -4.39 9.45 26.95
CA ASN A 511 -3.89 8.89 25.70
C ASN A 511 -2.78 7.88 25.98
N VAL A 512 -2.95 6.66 25.46
CA VAL A 512 -1.96 5.57 25.56
C VAL A 512 -1.26 5.37 24.22
N TYR A 513 -2.02 5.40 23.13
CA TYR A 513 -1.53 5.15 21.79
C TYR A 513 -2.47 5.77 20.76
N ASP A 514 -1.91 6.32 19.70
CA ASP A 514 -2.69 6.83 18.57
C ASP A 514 -2.10 6.40 17.24
N ASP A 515 -2.96 6.28 16.22
CA ASP A 515 -2.56 5.89 14.88
C ASP A 515 -3.51 6.45 13.83
N THR A 516 -3.06 7.48 13.13
CA THR A 516 -3.71 8.07 11.95
C THR A 516 -5.11 8.62 12.20
N ASP A 517 -6.04 7.79 12.61
CA ASP A 517 -7.47 8.08 12.84
C ASP A 517 -8.03 7.37 14.07
N SER A 518 -7.19 6.72 14.87
CA SER A 518 -7.60 6.05 16.09
C SER A 518 -6.83 6.54 17.33
N ILE A 519 -7.51 6.53 18.47
CA ILE A 519 -6.95 6.84 19.79
C ILE A 519 -7.29 5.68 20.74
N LYS A 520 -6.28 5.21 21.44
CA LYS A 520 -6.41 4.23 22.53
C LYS A 520 -6.15 4.92 23.84
N CYS A 521 -7.14 4.97 24.71
CA CYS A 521 -7.10 5.75 25.94
C CYS A 521 -7.56 4.97 27.15
N ARG A 522 -7.08 5.41 28.31
CA ARG A 522 -7.58 5.01 29.62
C ARG A 522 -8.87 5.76 29.91
N ASN A 523 -9.62 5.29 30.87
CA ASN A 523 -10.88 5.90 31.32
C ASN A 523 -11.95 6.03 30.22
N ASP A 524 -13.14 6.42 30.64
CA ASP A 524 -14.28 6.59 29.73
C ASP A 524 -14.33 8.01 29.16
N HIS A 525 -14.02 8.12 27.88
CA HIS A 525 -14.06 9.37 27.11
C HIS A 525 -15.24 9.43 26.10
N ARG A 526 -16.26 8.58 26.24
CA ARG A 526 -17.42 8.56 25.33
C ARG A 526 -18.12 9.91 25.24
N ALA A 527 -18.22 10.63 26.38
CA ALA A 527 -18.81 11.95 26.42
C ALA A 527 -18.02 13.00 25.60
N ASP A 528 -16.69 12.95 25.68
CA ASP A 528 -15.78 13.82 24.93
C ASP A 528 -15.90 13.58 23.43
N PHE A 529 -15.89 12.33 23.01
CA PHE A 529 -16.05 11.96 21.60
C PHE A 529 -17.47 12.25 21.09
N ALA A 530 -18.50 12.11 21.91
CA ALA A 530 -19.87 12.51 21.57
C ALA A 530 -19.99 14.03 21.35
N GLU A 531 -19.25 14.84 22.11
CA GLU A 531 -19.18 16.30 21.88
C GLU A 531 -18.55 16.62 20.52
N LEU A 532 -17.39 15.99 20.21
CA LEU A 532 -16.75 16.16 18.90
C LEU A 532 -17.64 15.67 17.76
N ASN A 533 -18.40 14.60 17.97
CA ASN A 533 -19.32 14.07 16.97
C ASN A 533 -20.45 15.05 16.66
N ARG A 534 -21.04 15.73 17.64
CA ARG A 534 -22.10 16.74 17.38
C ARG A 534 -21.64 17.83 16.41
N GLU A 535 -20.41 18.34 16.55
CA GLU A 535 -19.84 19.32 15.62
C GLU A 535 -19.62 18.71 14.22
N ASN A 536 -19.03 17.50 14.17
CA ASN A 536 -18.76 16.79 12.92
C ASN A 536 -20.05 16.42 12.17
N GLU A 537 -21.08 15.95 12.87
CA GLU A 537 -22.38 15.57 12.31
C GLU A 537 -23.07 16.76 11.64
N LYS A 538 -23.16 17.89 12.34
CA LYS A 538 -23.72 19.11 11.77
C LYS A 538 -23.06 19.45 10.43
N ARG A 539 -21.73 19.51 10.42
CA ARG A 539 -20.97 19.84 9.22
C ARG A 539 -21.10 18.77 8.12
N ALA A 540 -21.14 17.49 8.48
CA ALA A 540 -21.30 16.40 7.54
C ALA A 540 -22.68 16.41 6.87
N LEU A 541 -23.74 16.70 7.63
CA LEU A 541 -25.10 16.85 7.10
C LEU A 541 -25.19 18.03 6.12
N GLU A 542 -24.63 19.18 6.47
CA GLU A 542 -24.58 20.37 5.60
C GLU A 542 -23.83 20.09 4.29
N MET A 543 -22.74 19.30 4.34
CA MET A 543 -21.90 18.99 3.19
C MET A 543 -22.31 17.72 2.42
N GLY A 544 -23.37 17.01 2.85
CA GLY A 544 -23.86 15.78 2.26
C GLY A 544 -22.90 14.59 2.44
N ALA A 545 -22.08 14.56 3.51
CA ALA A 545 -21.12 13.51 3.82
C ALA A 545 -21.72 12.39 4.69
N TRP A 546 -22.88 11.88 4.27
CA TRP A 546 -23.64 10.86 4.98
C TRP A 546 -24.38 9.91 4.02
N ALA A 547 -24.72 8.73 4.51
CA ALA A 547 -25.50 7.75 3.77
C ALA A 547 -26.43 6.96 4.72
N GLU A 548 -27.57 6.52 4.21
CA GLU A 548 -28.51 5.67 4.91
C GLU A 548 -28.12 4.19 4.70
N ALA A 549 -28.07 3.44 5.78
CA ALA A 549 -27.85 2.00 5.78
C ALA A 549 -29.17 1.23 5.58
N PRO A 550 -29.12 -0.07 5.21
CA PRO A 550 -30.33 -0.87 4.99
C PRO A 550 -31.29 -0.97 6.18
N ASP A 551 -30.78 -0.79 7.39
CA ASP A 551 -31.56 -0.77 8.64
C ASP A 551 -32.20 0.60 8.95
N GLY A 552 -32.06 1.58 8.05
CA GLY A 552 -32.55 2.95 8.22
C GLY A 552 -31.62 3.83 9.07
N SER A 553 -30.50 3.33 9.59
CA SER A 553 -29.56 4.14 10.36
C SER A 553 -28.73 5.04 9.44
N ILE A 554 -28.47 6.27 9.92
CA ILE A 554 -27.64 7.23 9.19
C ILE A 554 -26.17 7.04 9.57
N LYS A 555 -25.33 6.74 8.58
CA LYS A 555 -23.88 6.65 8.73
C LYS A 555 -23.24 7.95 8.26
N ILE A 556 -22.42 8.53 9.12
CA ILE A 556 -21.81 9.85 8.90
C ILE A 556 -20.29 9.70 8.79
N MET A 557 -19.68 10.35 7.79
CA MET A 557 -18.22 10.38 7.68
C MET A 557 -17.60 11.30 8.74
N GLY A 558 -16.47 10.91 9.30
CA GLY A 558 -15.68 11.73 10.21
C GLY A 558 -16.15 11.72 11.66
N THR A 559 -17.13 10.88 12.00
CA THR A 559 -17.53 10.64 13.39
C THR A 559 -16.59 9.64 14.06
N TRP A 560 -16.34 9.84 15.34
CA TRP A 560 -15.65 8.90 16.20
C TRP A 560 -16.58 7.76 16.61
N GLU A 561 -16.10 6.54 16.49
CA GLU A 561 -16.79 5.33 16.92
C GLU A 561 -15.89 4.52 17.86
N GLU A 562 -16.47 4.00 18.91
CA GLU A 562 -15.76 3.06 19.79
C GLU A 562 -15.67 1.70 19.11
N GLU A 563 -14.47 1.13 19.05
CA GLU A 563 -14.21 -0.20 18.46
C GLU A 563 -14.08 -1.31 19.50
N THR A 564 -13.94 -0.94 20.79
CA THR A 564 -13.79 -1.89 21.88
C THR A 564 -15.14 -2.30 22.47
N PRO A 565 -15.23 -3.47 23.14
CA PRO A 565 -16.32 -3.78 24.05
C PRO A 565 -16.50 -2.67 25.11
N PRO A 566 -17.66 -2.54 25.74
CA PRO A 566 -17.92 -1.50 26.75
C PRO A 566 -16.92 -1.43 27.90
N GLU A 567 -16.30 -2.57 28.24
CA GLU A 567 -15.25 -2.71 29.25
C GLU A 567 -13.83 -2.38 28.74
N GLY A 568 -13.67 -2.11 27.45
CA GLY A 568 -12.37 -1.91 26.81
C GLY A 568 -11.62 -3.22 26.55
N TYR A 569 -10.35 -3.11 26.13
CA TYR A 569 -9.46 -4.27 26.01
C TYR A 569 -9.11 -4.85 27.38
N GLU A 570 -9.11 -6.19 27.49
CA GLU A 570 -8.72 -6.90 28.74
C GLU A 570 -7.29 -6.55 29.14
N GLU A 571 -6.38 -6.54 28.17
CA GLU A 571 -4.97 -6.17 28.34
C GLU A 571 -4.49 -5.38 27.12
N PHE A 572 -3.64 -4.40 27.35
CA PHE A 572 -2.97 -3.62 26.34
C PHE A 572 -1.52 -3.35 26.74
N ARG A 573 -0.56 -3.54 25.84
CA ARG A 573 0.83 -3.18 26.06
C ARG A 573 1.44 -2.62 24.79
N THR A 574 2.20 -1.52 24.92
CA THR A 574 2.92 -0.89 23.79
C THR A 574 4.40 -0.68 24.13
N LEU A 575 5.24 -0.80 23.08
CA LEU A 575 6.67 -0.54 23.14
C LEU A 575 7.07 0.63 22.23
N GLY A 576 6.11 1.29 21.60
CA GLY A 576 6.37 2.40 20.69
C GLY A 576 5.46 2.36 19.45
N ALA A 577 5.67 3.29 18.53
CA ALA A 577 4.89 3.39 17.31
C ALA A 577 4.91 2.08 16.49
N LYS A 578 3.72 1.58 16.10
CA LYS A 578 3.53 0.31 15.38
C LYS A 578 4.09 -0.92 16.13
N LYS A 579 4.12 -0.86 17.47
CA LYS A 579 4.52 -1.97 18.33
C LYS A 579 3.59 -2.05 19.53
N TYR A 580 2.47 -2.77 19.40
CA TYR A 580 1.55 -3.03 20.51
C TYR A 580 0.88 -4.39 20.40
N ILE A 581 0.37 -4.87 21.51
CA ILE A 581 -0.42 -6.09 21.65
C ILE A 581 -1.67 -5.78 22.47
N VAL A 582 -2.78 -6.39 22.10
CA VAL A 582 -4.06 -6.28 22.82
C VAL A 582 -4.62 -7.68 23.09
N LYS A 583 -5.35 -7.83 24.22
CA LYS A 583 -6.17 -8.99 24.52
C LYS A 583 -7.64 -8.59 24.47
N SER A 584 -8.42 -9.32 23.70
CA SER A 584 -9.86 -9.11 23.56
C SER A 584 -10.54 -10.45 23.30
N GLY A 585 -11.60 -10.76 24.06
CA GLY A 585 -12.29 -12.05 23.99
C GLY A 585 -11.37 -13.23 24.32
N GLY A 586 -10.45 -13.05 25.28
CA GLY A 586 -9.48 -14.05 25.72
C GLY A 586 -8.34 -14.34 24.75
N ARG A 587 -8.22 -13.62 23.62
CA ARG A 587 -7.19 -13.82 22.59
C ARG A 587 -6.31 -12.59 22.40
N TYR A 588 -5.03 -12.84 22.10
CA TYR A 588 -4.08 -11.78 21.79
C TYR A 588 -4.07 -11.46 20.29
N TYR A 589 -4.05 -10.18 19.99
CA TYR A 589 -3.85 -9.60 18.66
C TYR A 589 -2.64 -8.67 18.71
N SER A 590 -1.80 -8.74 17.69
CA SER A 590 -0.57 -7.94 17.65
C SER A 590 -0.54 -7.00 16.45
N THR A 591 0.09 -5.85 16.64
CA THR A 591 0.49 -4.93 15.58
C THR A 591 1.95 -4.57 15.79
N ILE A 592 2.84 -5.26 15.07
CA ILE A 592 4.28 -5.09 15.16
C ILE A 592 4.81 -4.89 13.75
N ALA A 593 5.38 -3.70 13.47
CA ALA A 593 6.03 -3.47 12.18
C ALA A 593 7.21 -4.44 12.01
N GLY A 594 7.17 -5.26 10.96
CA GLY A 594 8.14 -6.33 10.73
C GLY A 594 7.69 -7.73 11.15
N VAL A 595 6.48 -7.87 11.73
CA VAL A 595 5.87 -9.17 12.05
C VAL A 595 4.49 -9.24 11.43
N SER A 596 4.17 -10.32 10.73
CA SER A 596 2.82 -10.52 10.21
C SER A 596 1.82 -10.73 11.36
N LYS A 597 0.57 -10.27 11.18
CA LYS A 597 -0.45 -10.44 12.22
C LYS A 597 -0.61 -11.91 12.62
N LYS A 598 -0.68 -12.84 11.64
CA LYS A 598 -0.82 -14.29 11.90
C LYS A 598 0.34 -14.85 12.75
N ALA A 599 1.58 -14.46 12.44
CA ALA A 599 2.75 -14.92 13.19
C ALA A 599 2.78 -14.35 14.62
N GLY A 600 2.53 -13.05 14.77
CA GLY A 600 2.48 -12.41 16.08
C GLY A 600 1.34 -12.93 16.93
N GLU A 601 0.13 -13.10 16.39
CA GLU A 601 -1.00 -13.67 17.11
C GLU A 601 -0.71 -15.10 17.57
N LYS A 602 -0.13 -15.95 16.71
CA LYS A 602 0.28 -17.30 17.07
C LYS A 602 1.26 -17.25 18.24
N PHE A 603 2.33 -16.47 18.12
CA PHE A 603 3.39 -16.39 19.14
C PHE A 603 2.85 -15.92 20.49
N PHE A 604 2.04 -14.85 20.52
CA PHE A 604 1.59 -14.29 21.81
C PHE A 604 0.40 -15.05 22.42
N ASN A 605 -0.41 -15.78 21.64
CA ASN A 605 -1.40 -16.69 22.21
C ASN A 605 -0.75 -17.93 22.85
N GLU A 606 0.47 -18.29 22.46
CA GLU A 606 1.28 -19.35 23.08
C GLU A 606 2.09 -18.86 24.30
N LYS A 607 2.67 -17.64 24.23
CA LYS A 607 3.65 -17.12 25.19
C LYS A 607 3.08 -16.10 26.19
N GLY A 608 1.92 -15.49 25.89
CA GLY A 608 1.31 -14.45 26.73
C GLY A 608 1.91 -13.05 26.53
N ILE A 609 1.33 -12.06 27.24
CA ILE A 609 1.69 -10.64 27.10
C ILE A 609 3.09 -10.32 27.66
N ASP A 610 3.59 -11.07 28.64
CA ASP A 610 4.90 -10.87 29.25
C ASP A 610 6.04 -11.15 28.26
N ALA A 611 5.77 -11.98 27.26
CA ALA A 611 6.71 -12.19 26.16
C ALA A 611 6.80 -10.98 25.21
N PHE A 612 5.91 -9.98 25.31
CA PHE A 612 5.98 -8.77 24.50
C PHE A 612 6.88 -7.74 25.15
N ASP A 613 8.20 -7.89 24.98
CA ASP A 613 9.18 -6.95 25.49
C ASP A 613 10.36 -6.76 24.51
N ILE A 614 11.19 -5.74 24.80
CA ILE A 614 12.41 -5.43 24.04
C ILE A 614 13.39 -6.61 24.17
N GLY A 615 13.95 -7.03 23.03
CA GLY A 615 14.85 -8.19 22.97
C GLY A 615 14.14 -9.52 22.66
N THR A 616 12.80 -9.57 22.69
CA THR A 616 12.07 -10.79 22.33
C THR A 616 12.30 -11.14 20.88
N VAL A 617 12.67 -12.40 20.63
CA VAL A 617 12.94 -12.96 19.30
C VAL A 617 11.73 -13.75 18.81
N ILE A 618 11.25 -13.42 17.64
CA ILE A 618 10.20 -14.14 16.90
C ILE A 618 10.86 -14.80 15.71
N GLU A 619 11.17 -16.10 15.81
CA GLU A 619 11.95 -16.85 14.81
C GLU A 619 11.31 -16.89 13.42
N ASN A 620 9.99 -16.90 13.35
CA ASN A 620 9.23 -16.80 12.10
C ASN A 620 8.32 -15.58 12.17
N SER A 621 8.78 -14.47 11.61
CA SER A 621 8.02 -13.20 11.58
C SER A 621 6.80 -13.26 10.64
N GLY A 622 6.71 -14.29 9.78
CA GLY A 622 5.75 -14.39 8.69
C GLY A 622 6.05 -13.43 7.53
N HIS A 623 7.29 -12.93 7.47
CA HIS A 623 7.88 -12.23 6.33
C HIS A 623 9.06 -13.03 5.80
N LEU A 624 9.46 -12.72 4.56
CA LEU A 624 10.58 -13.36 3.88
C LEU A 624 11.63 -12.30 3.54
N VAL A 625 12.89 -12.61 3.78
CA VAL A 625 14.02 -11.83 3.30
C VAL A 625 14.36 -12.29 1.88
N ALA A 626 14.42 -11.35 0.94
CA ALA A 626 14.72 -11.62 -0.46
C ALA A 626 16.20 -11.40 -0.75
N TYR A 627 16.87 -12.44 -1.25
CA TYR A 627 18.25 -12.42 -1.73
C TYR A 627 18.24 -12.46 -3.26
N TYR A 628 18.67 -11.37 -3.89
CA TYR A 628 18.68 -11.25 -5.35
C TYR A 628 20.02 -11.70 -5.92
N ASN A 629 19.99 -12.64 -6.87
CA ASN A 629 21.13 -13.07 -7.67
C ASN A 629 20.92 -12.64 -9.12
N ASP A 630 21.91 -11.98 -9.71
CA ASP A 630 21.83 -11.39 -11.06
C ASP A 630 22.64 -12.19 -12.10
N ASP A 631 22.71 -13.51 -11.90
CA ASP A 631 23.50 -14.41 -12.72
C ASP A 631 23.03 -14.44 -14.18
N ASP A 632 23.97 -14.68 -15.08
CA ASP A 632 23.66 -15.00 -16.47
C ASP A 632 23.14 -16.46 -16.58
N ILE A 633 22.65 -16.82 -17.76
CA ILE A 633 22.18 -18.20 -18.03
C ILE A 633 23.33 -19.17 -17.89
N HIS A 634 23.17 -20.17 -17.03
CA HIS A 634 24.16 -21.22 -16.77
C HIS A 634 23.47 -22.54 -16.37
N GLN A 635 24.25 -23.62 -16.31
CA GLN A 635 23.77 -24.90 -15.83
C GLN A 635 24.21 -25.15 -14.40
N ILE A 636 23.30 -25.75 -13.63
CA ILE A 636 23.58 -26.23 -12.27
C ILE A 636 23.23 -27.72 -12.16
N THR A 637 23.80 -28.38 -11.17
CA THR A 637 23.45 -29.76 -10.82
C THR A 637 23.02 -29.83 -9.38
N VAL A 638 21.78 -30.25 -9.14
CA VAL A 638 21.18 -30.41 -7.80
C VAL A 638 20.62 -31.82 -7.71
N GLN A 639 21.00 -32.58 -6.69
CA GLN A 639 20.56 -33.96 -6.47
C GLN A 639 20.70 -34.84 -7.72
N GLY A 640 21.78 -34.64 -8.51
CA GLY A 640 22.05 -35.39 -9.73
C GLY A 640 21.30 -34.92 -10.99
N CYS A 641 20.35 -34.03 -10.87
CA CYS A 641 19.64 -33.40 -11.98
C CYS A 641 20.42 -32.19 -12.48
N THR A 642 20.75 -32.14 -13.78
CA THR A 642 21.41 -30.99 -14.43
C THR A 642 20.41 -30.23 -15.27
N PHE A 643 20.29 -28.91 -15.05
CA PHE A 643 19.32 -28.05 -15.74
C PHE A 643 19.83 -26.60 -15.84
N THR A 644 19.20 -25.85 -16.73
CA THR A 644 19.52 -24.44 -16.98
C THR A 644 18.81 -23.54 -15.97
N THR A 645 19.54 -22.57 -15.43
CA THR A 645 19.03 -21.51 -14.54
C THR A 645 19.66 -20.16 -14.88
N SER A 646 19.25 -19.12 -14.18
CA SER A 646 19.82 -17.77 -14.35
C SER A 646 19.61 -16.93 -13.09
N SER A 647 19.46 -15.62 -13.27
CA SER A 647 19.05 -14.70 -12.19
C SER A 647 17.85 -15.24 -11.42
N ASN A 648 17.84 -15.00 -10.10
CA ASN A 648 16.83 -15.56 -9.21
C ASN A 648 16.62 -14.71 -7.97
N THR A 649 15.60 -15.05 -7.19
CA THR A 649 15.31 -14.48 -5.87
C THR A 649 15.10 -15.61 -4.89
N ALA A 650 16.04 -15.79 -3.97
CA ALA A 650 15.88 -16.72 -2.86
C ALA A 650 15.10 -16.02 -1.73
N LEU A 651 14.09 -16.69 -1.21
CA LEU A 651 13.26 -16.21 -0.10
C LEU A 651 13.55 -17.05 1.14
N ILE A 652 13.98 -16.39 2.21
CA ILE A 652 14.32 -17.03 3.50
C ILE A 652 13.40 -16.46 4.59
N ASP A 653 12.91 -17.33 5.46
CA ASP A 653 12.13 -16.92 6.63
C ASP A 653 12.87 -15.87 7.45
N ASP A 654 12.18 -14.79 7.81
CA ASP A 654 12.75 -13.70 8.57
C ASP A 654 12.57 -13.92 10.08
N THR A 655 13.63 -13.70 10.83
CA THR A 655 13.64 -13.67 12.29
C THR A 655 13.61 -12.23 12.76
N TYR A 656 12.60 -11.86 13.53
CA TYR A 656 12.41 -10.51 14.01
C TYR A 656 12.70 -10.39 15.50
N THR A 657 13.61 -9.48 15.86
CA THR A 657 13.84 -9.10 17.28
C THR A 657 13.12 -7.80 17.57
N ILE A 658 12.27 -7.79 18.60
CA ILE A 658 11.58 -6.59 19.03
C ILE A 658 12.61 -5.60 19.58
N GLY A 659 12.80 -4.47 18.89
CA GLY A 659 13.77 -3.45 19.25
C GLY A 659 13.19 -2.04 19.23
N VAL A 660 13.83 -1.13 19.95
CA VAL A 660 13.63 0.31 19.92
C VAL A 660 14.96 1.01 19.82
N THR A 661 15.00 2.30 19.48
CA THR A 661 16.26 3.06 19.47
C THR A 661 16.80 3.25 20.89
N GLY A 662 18.14 3.28 21.05
CA GLY A 662 18.76 3.48 22.38
C GLY A 662 18.33 4.79 23.04
N GLU A 663 18.17 5.88 22.27
CA GLU A 663 17.67 7.17 22.76
C GLU A 663 16.25 7.03 23.36
N TYR A 664 15.35 6.31 22.67
CA TYR A 664 14.00 6.08 23.16
C TYR A 664 13.96 5.11 24.34
N LEU A 665 14.83 4.09 24.35
CA LEU A 665 14.96 3.16 25.49
C LEU A 665 15.33 3.91 26.77
N GLY A 666 16.32 4.81 26.71
CA GLY A 666 16.70 5.63 27.87
C GLY A 666 15.56 6.50 28.39
N LEU A 667 14.70 7.03 27.50
CA LEU A 667 13.51 7.78 27.92
C LEU A 667 12.46 6.89 28.58
N LEU A 668 12.23 5.68 28.05
CA LEU A 668 11.32 4.69 28.65
C LEU A 668 11.76 4.29 30.06
N GLU A 669 13.04 4.02 30.25
CA GLU A 669 13.62 3.68 31.58
C GLU A 669 13.48 4.82 32.57
N ASN A 670 13.77 6.06 32.15
CA ASN A 670 13.58 7.25 32.99
C ASN A 670 12.10 7.51 33.32
N ALA A 671 11.19 7.25 32.40
CA ALA A 671 9.75 7.39 32.62
C ALA A 671 9.24 6.34 33.62
N LEU A 672 9.75 5.10 33.54
CA LEU A 672 9.45 4.03 34.49
C LEU A 672 9.95 4.36 35.89
N ALA A 673 11.19 4.86 36.03
CA ALA A 673 11.76 5.24 37.33
C ALA A 673 10.98 6.37 38.02
N LYS A 674 10.53 7.37 37.27
CA LYS A 674 9.74 8.49 37.83
C LYS A 674 8.32 8.10 38.27
N ARG A 675 7.80 6.96 37.82
CA ARG A 675 6.48 6.47 38.26
C ARG A 675 6.50 5.76 39.57
N SER A 676 7.59 4.99 39.86
CA SER A 676 7.79 4.37 41.16
C SER A 676 7.85 5.40 42.32
N ASP A 677 8.05 6.69 41.97
CA ASP A 677 8.05 7.80 42.90
C ASP A 677 6.67 8.47 43.07
N ILE A 678 5.68 8.09 42.25
CA ILE A 678 4.33 8.68 42.20
C ILE A 678 3.24 7.70 42.70
N GLU A 679 3.49 6.38 42.63
CA GLU A 679 2.68 5.33 43.25
C GLU A 679 3.08 5.06 44.69
#